data_68891b79455bb81e1329f457df62d64e
#
_entry.id   68891b79455bb81e1329f457df62d64e
#
_cell.length_a   1.000
_cell.length_b   1.000
_cell.length_c   1.000
_cell.angle_alpha   90.00
_cell.angle_beta   90.00
_cell.angle_gamma   90.00
#
_symmetry.space_group_name_H-M   'P 1'
#
loop_
_entity.id
_entity.type
_entity.pdbx_description
1 polymer ?
#
loop_
_entity_poly.entity_id
_entity_poly.type
_entity_poly.pdbx_seq_one_letter_code
_entity_poly.pdbx_strand_id
1 'polypeptide(L)'
;MNGIPPLSSRDAHASPPQRVLERLHSSAAGLDADEAARRLAAHGYNRLPAPKRQGPLLRLLRQFHNVLLYMMLFASLVTALLGFWVDSAVILLAVVVNALIGFVQEGKAANALDAIRDMLSLHALVLRDGQRQALDAERLVPGDVVLLASGDRVPADLRLFETKNFHVDESALTGESVPVEKGCVAVAIDALLGDRRCMAYSGTLVTSGQARGVVVATAGDTELGRIGTLLREVRTLATPLLRQIASFSRWLALAILLLAGATFVLGTLWQGQPMVDMFMLVVALTASAIPEGLPAIMTVILALGVQRMARRNAIVSRLPAVETLGSVTVICSDKTGTLTRNEMTVQRIVTADQVIEVSGAGYAPLGGFSHNGEGLDPAGLDDLQEIGRAALLCNEARLHQEGEAWQLEGDPTEGALLSLGLKLGLDPQALAAERPRSDAIPFESEHRFMATLHHDHAGQAMVYLKGAPERILDMCEAERVGDSVRPLDPDYWRRLATDTAARGLRLLAIARRAMPAEQRTLDFADVEHGFTLLALVGIIDPPREEAVAAVAECQAAGIAVKMITGDHVDTARAIGAMLGIGIDRPALTGAEIELLDDQRLREVLPGVDVFARASPEHKLRLVQALQASGEVVAMTGDGVNDAPALKRADVGVAMGNKGTEAAKEAAEVVLADDNFATIANAVREGRAVYDNLKKFILFMLPTNGGEALIVIAAILFQLTLPMTPAQILWINMVTSSTLGLALAFDPAERGLMQRPPRPPAEPLLSLFFVWRVLLVSLLMMAGALGLFLWELEHGTGLESARTMAVNSVVVCEMFYLLNSRHIYDSVLSREGLFGNRQVLLAIAACVVLQLLYTYAPPLQELFGSVGLAPGEWARVLLAGLGLFCVAELEKWLCRRVRARQA
;
A
#
# COMPACT_ATOMS: atom_id res chain seq x y z
N MET A 1 -32.98 -20.77 39.61
CA MET A 1 -32.18 -19.57 39.23
C MET A 1 -33.08 -18.69 38.37
N ASN A 2 -33.61 -17.61 38.97
CA ASN A 2 -34.52 -16.72 38.27
C ASN A 2 -33.76 -15.91 37.22
N GLY A 3 -34.10 -16.14 35.96
CA GLY A 3 -33.46 -15.48 34.83
C GLY A 3 -33.71 -13.97 34.82
N ILE A 4 -32.69 -13.21 35.08
CA ILE A 4 -32.64 -11.79 34.69
C ILE A 4 -32.63 -11.80 33.14
N PRO A 5 -33.59 -11.14 32.46
CA PRO A 5 -33.60 -11.13 31.01
C PRO A 5 -32.26 -10.56 30.50
N PRO A 6 -31.72 -11.10 29.41
CA PRO A 6 -30.47 -10.57 28.85
C PRO A 6 -30.62 -9.06 28.61
N LEU A 7 -29.59 -8.29 28.96
CA LEU A 7 -29.58 -6.86 28.73
C LEU A 7 -29.77 -6.65 27.22
N SER A 8 -30.87 -6.04 26.81
CA SER A 8 -30.96 -5.48 25.48
C SER A 8 -29.91 -4.38 25.40
N SER A 9 -29.05 -4.40 24.37
CA SER A 9 -28.10 -3.30 24.09
C SER A 9 -28.80 -1.94 24.09
N ARG A 10 -30.14 -1.94 23.88
CA ARG A 10 -31.01 -0.76 23.85
C ARG A 10 -31.23 -0.12 25.20
N ASP A 11 -31.06 -0.83 26.32
CA ASP A 11 -31.35 -0.33 27.66
C ASP A 11 -30.09 -0.01 28.47
N ALA A 12 -28.91 -0.33 27.93
CA ALA A 12 -27.65 -0.15 28.61
C ALA A 12 -27.35 1.33 28.93
N HIS A 13 -27.78 2.25 28.07
CA HIS A 13 -27.61 3.69 28.25
C HIS A 13 -28.48 4.25 29.41
N ALA A 14 -29.60 3.63 29.72
CA ALA A 14 -30.51 4.05 30.79
C ALA A 14 -30.14 3.46 32.16
N SER A 15 -29.13 2.58 32.21
CA SER A 15 -28.70 1.93 33.46
C SER A 15 -27.38 2.51 33.99
N PRO A 16 -27.21 2.67 35.31
CA PRO A 16 -25.92 3.02 35.93
C PRO A 16 -24.84 1.98 35.56
N PRO A 17 -23.55 2.39 35.41
CA PRO A 17 -22.48 1.48 34.95
C PRO A 17 -22.31 0.21 35.81
N GLN A 18 -22.43 0.34 37.14
CA GLN A 18 -22.31 -0.78 38.07
C GLN A 18 -23.37 -1.84 37.80
N ARG A 19 -24.61 -1.39 37.56
CA ARG A 19 -25.74 -2.29 37.28
C ARG A 19 -25.58 -3.03 35.93
N VAL A 20 -24.94 -2.36 34.93
CA VAL A 20 -24.61 -2.99 33.66
C VAL A 20 -23.53 -4.06 33.83
N LEU A 21 -22.48 -3.77 34.60
CA LEU A 21 -21.43 -4.76 34.92
C LEU A 21 -22.00 -5.96 35.67
N GLU A 22 -22.85 -5.75 36.69
CA GLU A 22 -23.53 -6.81 37.43
C GLU A 22 -24.39 -7.71 36.52
N ARG A 23 -25.19 -7.09 35.64
CA ARG A 23 -26.07 -7.84 34.69
C ARG A 23 -25.28 -8.62 33.65
N LEU A 24 -24.09 -8.12 33.25
CA LEU A 24 -23.19 -8.83 32.36
C LEU A 24 -22.29 -9.83 33.10
N HIS A 25 -22.45 -9.99 34.42
CA HIS A 25 -21.58 -10.83 35.25
C HIS A 25 -20.08 -10.51 34.97
N SER A 26 -19.74 -9.20 34.97
CA SER A 26 -18.39 -8.69 34.74
C SER A 26 -17.98 -7.73 35.86
N SER A 27 -16.73 -7.31 35.87
CA SER A 27 -16.19 -6.38 36.85
C SER A 27 -15.35 -5.28 36.17
N ALA A 28 -14.97 -4.25 36.89
CA ALA A 28 -14.04 -3.23 36.37
C ALA A 28 -12.62 -3.78 36.07
N ALA A 29 -12.28 -4.98 36.60
CA ALA A 29 -11.06 -5.71 36.27
C ALA A 29 -11.18 -6.61 35.02
N GLY A 30 -12.36 -6.64 34.42
CA GLY A 30 -12.66 -7.45 33.24
C GLY A 30 -13.16 -8.87 33.57
N LEU A 31 -13.28 -9.70 32.55
CA LEU A 31 -13.62 -11.11 32.62
C LEU A 31 -12.36 -11.95 32.90
N ASP A 32 -12.54 -13.14 33.48
CA ASP A 32 -11.50 -14.15 33.44
C ASP A 32 -11.37 -14.82 32.06
N ALA A 33 -10.20 -15.41 31.79
CA ALA A 33 -9.91 -15.99 30.47
C ALA A 33 -10.86 -17.13 30.10
N ASP A 34 -11.27 -17.97 31.07
CA ASP A 34 -12.14 -19.11 30.83
C ASP A 34 -13.58 -18.67 30.54
N GLU A 35 -14.07 -17.64 31.24
CA GLU A 35 -15.39 -17.07 30.99
C GLU A 35 -15.43 -16.39 29.61
N ALA A 36 -14.39 -15.64 29.26
CA ALA A 36 -14.29 -15.02 27.94
C ALA A 36 -14.31 -16.07 26.81
N ALA A 37 -13.60 -17.20 26.99
CA ALA A 37 -13.63 -18.31 26.04
C ALA A 37 -15.02 -18.97 25.92
N ARG A 38 -15.71 -19.18 27.05
CA ARG A 38 -17.09 -19.72 27.07
C ARG A 38 -18.06 -18.79 26.35
N ARG A 39 -17.96 -17.48 26.57
CA ARG A 39 -18.80 -16.46 25.89
C ARG A 39 -18.49 -16.38 24.41
N LEU A 40 -17.24 -16.49 24.01
CA LEU A 40 -16.85 -16.54 22.61
C LEU A 40 -17.48 -17.76 21.88
N ALA A 41 -17.50 -18.90 22.54
CA ALA A 41 -18.15 -20.09 22.00
C ALA A 41 -19.69 -19.94 21.90
N ALA A 42 -20.32 -19.18 22.82
CA ALA A 42 -21.76 -18.97 22.87
C ALA A 42 -22.25 -17.84 21.92
N HIS A 43 -21.56 -16.72 21.87
CA HIS A 43 -21.94 -15.54 21.08
C HIS A 43 -21.29 -15.50 19.69
N GLY A 44 -20.21 -16.26 19.45
CA GLY A 44 -19.41 -16.23 18.24
C GLY A 44 -18.47 -15.03 18.18
N TYR A 45 -17.78 -14.90 17.04
CA TYR A 45 -16.81 -13.82 16.82
C TYR A 45 -17.50 -12.47 16.59
N ASN A 46 -16.94 -11.39 17.13
CA ASN A 46 -17.37 -10.00 16.89
C ASN A 46 -16.99 -9.55 15.47
N ARG A 47 -17.68 -10.08 14.49
CA ARG A 47 -17.54 -9.68 13.07
C ARG A 47 -18.91 -9.59 12.43
N LEU A 48 -19.12 -8.57 11.63
CA LEU A 48 -20.34 -8.46 10.84
C LEU A 48 -20.44 -9.66 9.91
N PRO A 49 -21.63 -10.25 9.74
CA PRO A 49 -21.80 -11.36 8.82
C PRO A 49 -21.34 -10.93 7.44
N ALA A 50 -20.34 -11.62 6.90
CA ALA A 50 -19.83 -11.35 5.55
C ALA A 50 -21.02 -11.29 4.58
N PRO A 51 -21.02 -10.40 3.58
CA PRO A 51 -22.05 -10.37 2.56
C PRO A 51 -22.17 -11.78 2.01
N LYS A 52 -23.42 -12.30 1.92
CA LYS A 52 -23.68 -13.68 1.47
C LYS A 52 -22.86 -13.91 0.21
N ARG A 53 -21.83 -14.73 0.28
CA ARG A 53 -21.06 -15.15 -0.90
C ARG A 53 -22.05 -15.69 -1.90
N GLN A 54 -22.05 -15.13 -3.09
CA GLN A 54 -22.91 -15.65 -4.15
C GLN A 54 -22.54 -17.11 -4.36
N GLY A 55 -23.55 -17.98 -4.35
CA GLY A 55 -23.33 -19.40 -4.55
C GLY A 55 -22.56 -19.64 -5.85
N PRO A 56 -21.76 -20.70 -5.95
CA PRO A 56 -20.93 -20.98 -7.12
C PRO A 56 -21.74 -21.02 -8.43
N LEU A 57 -22.96 -21.53 -8.36
CA LEU A 57 -23.86 -21.58 -9.51
C LEU A 57 -24.27 -20.17 -10.00
N LEU A 58 -24.60 -19.24 -9.08
CA LEU A 58 -24.97 -17.87 -9.47
C LEU A 58 -23.78 -17.10 -10.03
N ARG A 59 -22.56 -17.36 -9.51
CA ARG A 59 -21.32 -16.80 -10.08
C ARG A 59 -21.08 -17.32 -11.48
N LEU A 60 -21.26 -18.62 -11.71
CA LEU A 60 -21.15 -19.20 -13.05
C LEU A 60 -22.18 -18.60 -14.00
N LEU A 61 -23.45 -18.51 -13.59
CA LEU A 61 -24.52 -17.90 -14.41
C LEU A 61 -24.25 -16.43 -14.75
N ARG A 62 -23.62 -15.69 -13.85
CA ARG A 62 -23.22 -14.29 -14.12
C ARG A 62 -22.16 -14.17 -15.21
N GLN A 63 -21.32 -15.20 -15.44
CA GLN A 63 -20.37 -15.17 -16.53
C GLN A 63 -21.08 -15.06 -17.90
N PHE A 64 -22.26 -15.61 -18.02
CA PHE A 64 -23.08 -15.50 -19.25
C PHE A 64 -23.69 -14.10 -19.46
N HIS A 65 -23.68 -13.24 -18.42
CA HIS A 65 -24.22 -11.87 -18.51
C HIS A 65 -23.22 -10.88 -19.14
N ASN A 66 -22.82 -11.17 -20.37
CA ASN A 66 -21.90 -10.37 -21.17
C ASN A 66 -22.48 -10.18 -22.57
N VAL A 67 -22.43 -8.95 -23.11
CA VAL A 67 -22.96 -8.61 -24.43
C VAL A 67 -22.37 -9.50 -25.52
N LEU A 68 -21.08 -9.80 -25.40
CA LEU A 68 -20.35 -10.61 -26.36
C LEU A 68 -20.82 -12.07 -26.36
N LEU A 69 -21.03 -12.66 -25.17
CA LEU A 69 -21.58 -14.02 -25.05
C LEU A 69 -23.04 -14.08 -25.51
N TYR A 70 -23.83 -13.01 -25.35
CA TYR A 70 -25.17 -12.94 -25.92
C TYR A 70 -25.14 -12.96 -27.45
N MET A 71 -24.20 -12.28 -28.09
CA MET A 71 -24.02 -12.32 -29.54
C MET A 71 -23.67 -13.74 -30.02
N MET A 72 -22.78 -14.46 -29.30
CA MET A 72 -22.43 -15.84 -29.60
C MET A 72 -23.60 -16.81 -29.39
N LEU A 73 -24.38 -16.66 -28.31
CA LEU A 73 -25.58 -17.44 -28.05
C LEU A 73 -26.65 -17.21 -29.16
N PHE A 74 -26.80 -15.95 -29.57
CA PHE A 74 -27.68 -15.62 -30.70
C PHE A 74 -27.18 -16.24 -32.01
N ALA A 75 -25.89 -16.16 -32.30
CA ALA A 75 -25.28 -16.79 -33.46
C ALA A 75 -25.48 -18.30 -33.44
N SER A 76 -25.25 -18.98 -32.31
CA SER A 76 -25.48 -20.41 -32.13
C SER A 76 -26.94 -20.78 -32.39
N LEU A 77 -27.89 -20.00 -31.86
CA LEU A 77 -29.31 -20.24 -32.11
C LEU A 77 -29.67 -20.12 -33.59
N VAL A 78 -29.22 -19.06 -34.26
CA VAL A 78 -29.49 -18.88 -35.70
C VAL A 78 -28.82 -19.97 -36.53
N THR A 79 -27.60 -20.36 -36.24
CA THR A 79 -26.87 -21.45 -36.90
C THR A 79 -27.61 -22.78 -36.76
N ALA A 80 -28.18 -23.07 -35.58
CA ALA A 80 -29.02 -24.25 -35.34
C ALA A 80 -30.30 -24.20 -36.19
N LEU A 81 -30.98 -23.04 -36.26
CA LEU A 81 -32.20 -22.86 -37.07
C LEU A 81 -31.95 -23.00 -38.56
N LEU A 82 -30.74 -22.71 -39.03
CA LEU A 82 -30.29 -22.89 -40.41
C LEU A 82 -29.90 -24.34 -40.71
N GLY A 83 -29.90 -25.24 -39.71
CA GLY A 83 -29.59 -26.67 -39.88
C GLY A 83 -28.12 -27.04 -39.69
N PHE A 84 -27.25 -26.09 -39.32
CA PHE A 84 -25.80 -26.36 -39.04
C PHE A 84 -25.59 -26.78 -37.58
N TRP A 85 -26.03 -27.96 -37.21
CA TRP A 85 -26.07 -28.45 -35.82
C TRP A 85 -24.69 -28.61 -35.20
N VAL A 86 -23.69 -29.00 -35.99
CA VAL A 86 -22.30 -29.19 -35.53
C VAL A 86 -21.68 -27.82 -35.19
N ASP A 87 -21.79 -26.86 -36.08
CA ASP A 87 -21.24 -25.49 -35.81
C ASP A 87 -21.94 -24.83 -34.63
N SER A 88 -23.26 -24.99 -34.54
CA SER A 88 -24.03 -24.48 -33.40
C SER A 88 -23.58 -25.13 -32.07
N ALA A 89 -23.36 -26.44 -32.06
CA ALA A 89 -22.86 -27.16 -30.88
C ALA A 89 -21.47 -26.70 -30.45
N VAL A 90 -20.57 -26.47 -31.41
CA VAL A 90 -19.21 -25.98 -31.17
C VAL A 90 -19.24 -24.56 -30.62
N ILE A 91 -20.05 -23.65 -31.19
CA ILE A 91 -20.23 -22.29 -30.67
C ILE A 91 -20.76 -22.34 -29.22
N LEU A 92 -21.77 -23.16 -28.95
CA LEU A 92 -22.34 -23.31 -27.61
C LEU A 92 -21.31 -23.87 -26.62
N LEU A 93 -20.53 -24.88 -27.04
CA LEU A 93 -19.44 -25.44 -26.22
C LEU A 93 -18.39 -24.39 -25.91
N ALA A 94 -17.99 -23.58 -26.87
CA ALA A 94 -17.04 -22.49 -26.65
C ALA A 94 -17.58 -21.46 -25.65
N VAL A 95 -18.86 -21.08 -25.71
CA VAL A 95 -19.51 -20.20 -24.75
C VAL A 95 -19.47 -20.79 -23.34
N VAL A 96 -19.77 -22.09 -23.17
CA VAL A 96 -19.75 -22.77 -21.87
C VAL A 96 -18.32 -22.86 -21.32
N VAL A 97 -17.34 -23.23 -22.16
CA VAL A 97 -15.94 -23.32 -21.76
C VAL A 97 -15.39 -21.96 -21.35
N ASN A 98 -15.70 -20.90 -22.11
CA ASN A 98 -15.31 -19.54 -21.79
C ASN A 98 -15.92 -19.06 -20.45
N ALA A 99 -17.21 -19.30 -20.23
CA ALA A 99 -17.87 -19.03 -18.95
C ALA A 99 -17.21 -19.80 -17.78
N LEU A 100 -16.79 -21.05 -17.99
CA LEU A 100 -16.11 -21.86 -16.97
C LEU A 100 -14.71 -21.31 -16.67
N ILE A 101 -13.95 -20.93 -17.70
CA ILE A 101 -12.63 -20.30 -17.55
C ILE A 101 -12.77 -18.99 -16.76
N GLY A 102 -13.70 -18.12 -17.15
CA GLY A 102 -13.99 -16.87 -16.43
C GLY A 102 -14.35 -17.11 -14.95
N PHE A 103 -15.19 -18.12 -14.67
CA PHE A 103 -15.56 -18.51 -13.32
C PHE A 103 -14.35 -18.96 -12.47
N VAL A 104 -13.45 -19.77 -13.01
CA VAL A 104 -12.24 -20.23 -12.31
C VAL A 104 -11.28 -19.07 -12.05
N GLN A 105 -11.07 -18.20 -13.06
CA GLN A 105 -10.17 -17.05 -12.95
C GLN A 105 -10.69 -16.03 -11.93
N GLU A 106 -11.97 -15.67 -11.99
CA GLU A 106 -12.59 -14.78 -11.00
C GLU A 106 -12.55 -15.37 -9.59
N GLY A 107 -12.72 -16.68 -9.46
CA GLY A 107 -12.61 -17.40 -8.20
C GLY A 107 -11.22 -17.29 -7.57
N LYS A 108 -10.16 -17.46 -8.35
CA LYS A 108 -8.78 -17.31 -7.88
C LYS A 108 -8.47 -15.87 -7.48
N ALA A 109 -8.95 -14.89 -8.24
CA ALA A 109 -8.77 -13.47 -7.93
C ALA A 109 -9.51 -13.07 -6.63
N ALA A 110 -10.75 -13.52 -6.44
CA ALA A 110 -11.53 -13.27 -5.22
C ALA A 110 -10.86 -13.87 -3.98
N ASN A 111 -10.38 -15.11 -4.06
CA ASN A 111 -9.70 -15.75 -2.93
C ASN A 111 -8.38 -15.05 -2.56
N ALA A 112 -7.65 -14.52 -3.54
CA ALA A 112 -6.44 -13.75 -3.28
C ALA A 112 -6.73 -12.43 -2.54
N LEU A 113 -7.83 -11.76 -2.87
CA LEU A 113 -8.28 -10.53 -2.20
C LEU A 113 -8.81 -10.79 -0.77
N ASP A 114 -9.55 -11.88 -0.57
CA ASP A 114 -10.05 -12.24 0.76
C ASP A 114 -8.89 -12.52 1.73
N ALA A 115 -7.87 -13.26 1.30
CA ALA A 115 -6.68 -13.54 2.12
C ALA A 115 -5.93 -12.25 2.56
N ILE A 116 -6.00 -11.17 1.79
CA ILE A 116 -5.38 -9.89 2.13
C ILE A 116 -6.24 -9.11 3.13
N ARG A 117 -7.57 -9.18 3.02
CA ARG A 117 -8.47 -8.56 4.00
C ARG A 117 -8.29 -9.11 5.41
N ASP A 118 -8.02 -10.40 5.53
CA ASP A 118 -7.77 -11.04 6.82
C ASP A 118 -6.47 -10.55 7.50
N MET A 119 -5.57 -9.87 6.76
CA MET A 119 -4.34 -9.26 7.32
C MET A 119 -4.58 -7.88 7.96
N LEU A 120 -5.78 -7.28 7.80
CA LEU A 120 -6.19 -6.00 8.37
C LEU A 120 -7.16 -6.18 9.54
N SER A 121 -6.88 -7.11 10.47
CA SER A 121 -7.71 -7.29 11.65
C SER A 121 -7.57 -6.11 12.62
N LEU A 122 -8.71 -5.61 13.11
CA LEU A 122 -8.77 -4.57 14.13
C LEU A 122 -8.28 -5.16 15.47
N HIS A 123 -7.39 -4.46 16.17
CA HIS A 123 -6.95 -4.85 17.51
C HIS A 123 -7.67 -4.01 18.55
N ALA A 124 -7.96 -4.61 19.69
CA ALA A 124 -8.56 -3.92 20.84
C ALA A 124 -7.70 -4.15 22.09
N LEU A 125 -7.49 -3.09 22.87
CA LEU A 125 -6.85 -3.18 24.17
C LEU A 125 -7.92 -3.48 25.23
N VAL A 126 -7.80 -4.64 25.89
CA VAL A 126 -8.79 -5.08 26.88
C VAL A 126 -8.16 -5.33 28.24
N LEU A 127 -8.99 -5.28 29.25
CA LEU A 127 -8.64 -5.69 30.60
C LEU A 127 -9.29 -7.06 30.88
N ARG A 128 -8.50 -8.11 31.11
CA ARG A 128 -8.92 -9.43 31.55
C ARG A 128 -8.06 -9.87 32.72
N ASP A 129 -8.65 -10.44 33.72
CA ASP A 129 -7.96 -10.81 34.99
C ASP A 129 -7.18 -9.65 35.62
N GLY A 130 -7.63 -8.39 35.42
CA GLY A 130 -6.94 -7.16 35.86
C GLY A 130 -5.68 -6.81 35.06
N GLN A 131 -5.34 -7.58 34.04
CA GLN A 131 -4.18 -7.35 33.17
C GLN A 131 -4.59 -6.74 31.83
N ARG A 132 -3.80 -5.77 31.32
CA ARG A 132 -3.99 -5.23 29.98
C ARG A 132 -3.43 -6.22 28.94
N GLN A 133 -4.22 -6.52 27.94
CA GLN A 133 -3.80 -7.36 26.81
C GLN A 133 -4.39 -6.83 25.51
N ALA A 134 -3.59 -6.83 24.45
CA ALA A 134 -4.06 -6.57 23.11
C ALA A 134 -4.58 -7.87 22.49
N LEU A 135 -5.78 -7.83 21.92
CA LEU A 135 -6.34 -8.97 21.21
C LEU A 135 -7.06 -8.52 19.93
N ASP A 136 -7.25 -9.45 19.00
CA ASP A 136 -8.06 -9.19 17.83
C ASP A 136 -9.48 -8.79 18.25
N ALA A 137 -9.98 -7.65 17.74
CA ALA A 137 -11.31 -7.16 18.06
C ALA A 137 -12.42 -8.19 17.76
N GLU A 138 -12.18 -9.12 16.84
CA GLU A 138 -13.10 -10.24 16.57
C GLU A 138 -13.31 -11.17 17.78
N ARG A 139 -12.39 -11.21 18.73
CA ARG A 139 -12.46 -12.04 19.94
C ARG A 139 -13.12 -11.36 21.13
N LEU A 140 -13.65 -10.15 20.93
CA LEU A 140 -14.42 -9.45 21.96
C LEU A 140 -15.76 -10.13 22.20
N VAL A 141 -16.13 -10.18 23.48
CA VAL A 141 -17.40 -10.75 23.92
C VAL A 141 -18.14 -9.77 24.84
N PRO A 142 -19.48 -9.84 24.92
CA PRO A 142 -20.22 -9.05 25.88
C PRO A 142 -19.70 -9.28 27.31
N GLY A 143 -19.38 -8.19 28.01
CA GLY A 143 -18.78 -8.20 29.35
C GLY A 143 -17.27 -7.94 29.39
N ASP A 144 -16.57 -7.98 28.25
CA ASP A 144 -15.17 -7.53 28.18
C ASP A 144 -15.05 -6.02 28.55
N VAL A 145 -13.97 -5.65 29.20
CA VAL A 145 -13.65 -4.24 29.47
C VAL A 145 -12.62 -3.76 28.46
N VAL A 146 -13.01 -2.78 27.65
CA VAL A 146 -12.16 -2.19 26.61
C VAL A 146 -11.61 -0.86 27.08
N LEU A 147 -10.31 -0.62 26.82
CA LEU A 147 -9.65 0.66 27.02
C LEU A 147 -9.58 1.37 25.68
N LEU A 148 -10.00 2.62 25.63
CA LEU A 148 -10.01 3.46 24.43
C LEU A 148 -9.12 4.68 24.65
N ALA A 149 -8.38 5.06 23.60
CA ALA A 149 -7.56 6.27 23.54
C ALA A 149 -7.81 7.03 22.23
N SER A 150 -7.36 8.28 22.16
CA SER A 150 -7.45 9.08 20.95
C SER A 150 -6.86 8.34 19.74
N GLY A 151 -7.61 8.27 18.65
CA GLY A 151 -7.25 7.58 17.43
C GLY A 151 -7.75 6.14 17.33
N ASP A 152 -8.28 5.57 18.40
CA ASP A 152 -8.86 4.23 18.38
C ASP A 152 -10.22 4.23 17.68
N ARG A 153 -10.50 3.15 17.01
CA ARG A 153 -11.84 2.82 16.54
C ARG A 153 -12.56 1.99 17.59
N VAL A 154 -13.76 2.40 17.96
CA VAL A 154 -14.56 1.67 18.94
C VAL A 154 -14.91 0.28 18.36
N PRO A 155 -14.43 -0.82 18.99
CA PRO A 155 -14.47 -2.15 18.37
C PRO A 155 -15.82 -2.88 18.55
N ALA A 156 -16.66 -2.42 19.48
CA ALA A 156 -17.96 -2.99 19.80
C ALA A 156 -18.81 -1.89 20.44
N ASP A 157 -20.11 -2.13 20.67
CA ASP A 157 -20.92 -1.15 21.44
C ASP A 157 -20.57 -1.25 22.93
N LEU A 158 -20.13 -0.12 23.50
CA LEU A 158 -19.61 -0.02 24.85
C LEU A 158 -20.50 0.85 25.74
N ARG A 159 -20.72 0.42 26.98
CA ARG A 159 -21.23 1.26 28.05
C ARG A 159 -20.04 1.84 28.84
N LEU A 160 -19.84 3.14 28.75
CA LEU A 160 -18.72 3.84 29.39
C LEU A 160 -18.95 3.94 30.92
N PHE A 161 -17.90 3.71 31.70
CA PHE A 161 -17.90 3.85 33.14
C PHE A 161 -16.76 4.70 33.71
N GLU A 162 -15.76 5.03 32.87
CA GLU A 162 -14.67 5.95 33.14
C GLU A 162 -14.34 6.73 31.87
N THR A 163 -14.28 8.07 31.93
CA THR A 163 -13.96 8.96 30.80
C THR A 163 -13.08 10.12 31.27
N LYS A 164 -12.11 10.52 30.43
CA LYS A 164 -11.26 11.68 30.62
C LYS A 164 -11.13 12.47 29.33
N ASN A 165 -11.81 13.62 29.22
CA ASN A 165 -11.86 14.49 28.04
C ASN A 165 -12.20 13.71 26.75
N PHE A 166 -13.13 12.77 26.83
CA PHE A 166 -13.38 11.76 25.82
C PHE A 166 -14.40 12.23 24.79
N HIS A 167 -13.98 12.36 23.53
CA HIS A 167 -14.83 12.75 22.40
C HIS A 167 -14.80 11.68 21.32
N VAL A 168 -15.94 11.46 20.69
CA VAL A 168 -16.11 10.43 19.65
C VAL A 168 -16.81 11.04 18.44
N ASP A 169 -16.28 10.80 17.25
CA ASP A 169 -16.94 11.10 15.99
C ASP A 169 -17.95 10.00 15.68
N GLU A 170 -19.23 10.36 15.73
CA GLU A 170 -20.37 9.49 15.46
C GLU A 170 -21.05 9.79 14.13
N SER A 171 -20.42 10.55 13.24
CA SER A 171 -20.96 10.97 11.96
C SER A 171 -21.49 9.82 11.09
N ALA A 172 -20.83 8.64 11.17
CA ALA A 172 -21.26 7.43 10.48
C ALA A 172 -22.63 6.88 10.95
N LEU A 173 -23.05 7.22 12.17
CA LEU A 173 -24.30 6.75 12.78
C LEU A 173 -25.38 7.85 12.88
N THR A 174 -24.96 9.08 13.19
CA THR A 174 -25.88 10.20 13.45
C THR A 174 -26.00 11.16 12.27
N GLY A 175 -25.02 11.18 11.37
CA GLY A 175 -24.91 12.16 10.29
C GLY A 175 -24.32 13.50 10.73
N GLU A 176 -24.07 13.71 12.03
CA GLU A 176 -23.51 14.95 12.58
C GLU A 176 -21.99 14.92 12.54
N SER A 177 -21.36 15.94 11.96
CA SER A 177 -19.90 15.97 11.73
C SER A 177 -19.09 16.47 12.95
N VAL A 178 -19.76 16.93 14.01
CA VAL A 178 -19.08 17.44 15.21
C VAL A 178 -18.87 16.31 16.21
N PRO A 179 -17.64 16.11 16.73
CA PRO A 179 -17.37 15.09 17.75
C PRO A 179 -18.20 15.33 19.01
N VAL A 180 -18.77 14.25 19.54
CA VAL A 180 -19.65 14.27 20.71
C VAL A 180 -18.84 14.01 21.97
N GLU A 181 -18.95 14.91 22.96
CA GLU A 181 -18.38 14.66 24.29
C GLU A 181 -19.14 13.54 25.00
N LYS A 182 -18.40 12.56 25.51
CA LYS A 182 -18.93 11.38 26.18
C LYS A 182 -18.69 11.42 27.69
N GLY A 183 -19.65 10.87 28.44
CA GLY A 183 -19.58 10.79 29.90
C GLY A 183 -20.10 9.47 30.45
N CYS A 184 -20.19 9.34 31.78
CA CYS A 184 -20.58 8.07 32.41
C CYS A 184 -22.01 8.07 32.95
N VAL A 185 -22.70 9.21 32.92
CA VAL A 185 -24.06 9.38 33.54
C VAL A 185 -25.10 8.72 32.66
N ALA A 186 -25.99 7.91 33.26
CA ALA A 186 -27.10 7.28 32.55
C ALA A 186 -28.07 8.35 31.99
N VAL A 187 -28.61 8.11 30.83
CA VAL A 187 -29.57 9.00 30.14
C VAL A 187 -30.96 8.37 30.08
N ALA A 188 -31.96 9.16 29.69
CA ALA A 188 -33.36 8.69 29.60
C ALA A 188 -33.46 7.49 28.64
N ILE A 189 -34.39 6.55 28.93
CA ILE A 189 -34.55 5.31 28.15
C ILE A 189 -35.01 5.58 26.72
N ASP A 190 -35.68 6.66 26.47
CA ASP A 190 -36.17 7.16 25.19
C ASP A 190 -35.18 8.10 24.47
N ALA A 191 -33.98 8.31 25.03
CA ALA A 191 -32.97 9.15 24.43
C ALA A 191 -32.59 8.69 23.01
N LEU A 192 -32.52 9.63 22.06
CA LEU A 192 -32.08 9.40 20.71
C LEU A 192 -30.63 8.92 20.68
N LEU A 193 -30.20 8.25 19.62
CA LEU A 193 -28.87 7.64 19.51
C LEU A 193 -27.73 8.65 19.79
N GLY A 194 -27.78 9.83 19.18
CA GLY A 194 -26.79 10.90 19.36
C GLY A 194 -26.76 11.52 20.77
N ASP A 195 -27.86 11.40 21.52
CA ASP A 195 -27.96 11.94 22.90
C ASP A 195 -27.46 10.96 23.96
N ARG A 196 -27.14 9.70 23.58
CA ARG A 196 -26.66 8.66 24.51
C ARG A 196 -25.17 8.86 24.81
N ARG A 197 -24.84 9.94 25.51
CA ARG A 197 -23.46 10.34 25.83
C ARG A 197 -22.69 9.30 26.64
N CYS A 198 -23.35 8.36 27.30
CA CYS A 198 -22.72 7.30 28.11
C CYS A 198 -22.39 6.04 27.29
N MET A 199 -22.63 6.05 25.99
CA MET A 199 -22.34 4.95 25.08
C MET A 199 -21.27 5.37 24.09
N ALA A 200 -20.42 4.39 23.66
CA ALA A 200 -19.58 4.49 22.49
C ALA A 200 -19.93 3.34 21.55
N TYR A 201 -20.15 3.64 20.29
CA TYR A 201 -20.71 2.69 19.33
C TYR A 201 -19.65 2.10 18.41
N SER A 202 -19.81 0.82 18.10
CA SER A 202 -18.94 0.11 17.15
C SER A 202 -18.77 0.89 15.84
N GLY A 203 -17.52 0.99 15.38
CA GLY A 203 -17.22 1.65 14.13
C GLY A 203 -17.02 3.16 14.19
N THR A 204 -17.31 3.81 15.32
CA THR A 204 -17.06 5.25 15.55
C THR A 204 -15.60 5.49 15.94
N LEU A 205 -15.14 6.74 15.79
CA LEU A 205 -13.73 7.11 15.97
C LEU A 205 -13.55 7.96 17.22
N VAL A 206 -12.58 7.61 18.06
CA VAL A 206 -12.16 8.42 19.21
C VAL A 206 -11.29 9.59 18.74
N THR A 207 -11.79 10.81 18.84
CA THR A 207 -11.07 12.01 18.40
C THR A 207 -10.15 12.58 19.49
N SER A 208 -10.52 12.46 20.75
CA SER A 208 -9.68 12.92 21.86
C SER A 208 -9.99 12.19 23.18
N GLY A 209 -9.04 12.20 24.10
CA GLY A 209 -9.18 11.71 25.48
C GLY A 209 -9.04 10.19 25.60
N GLN A 210 -9.47 9.68 26.76
CA GLN A 210 -9.40 8.27 27.13
C GLN A 210 -10.69 7.82 27.80
N ALA A 211 -11.06 6.54 27.62
CA ALA A 211 -12.22 5.96 28.30
C ALA A 211 -12.02 4.47 28.62
N ARG A 212 -12.81 3.98 29.60
CA ARG A 212 -13.04 2.56 29.83
C ARG A 212 -14.52 2.25 29.68
N GLY A 213 -14.84 1.21 28.94
CA GLY A 213 -16.21 0.79 28.70
C GLY A 213 -16.36 -0.73 28.73
N VAL A 214 -17.52 -1.22 29.16
CA VAL A 214 -17.86 -2.63 29.09
C VAL A 214 -18.61 -2.92 27.79
N VAL A 215 -18.23 -3.99 27.08
CA VAL A 215 -18.89 -4.43 25.86
C VAL A 215 -20.32 -4.91 26.17
N VAL A 216 -21.30 -4.30 25.52
CA VAL A 216 -22.74 -4.62 25.69
C VAL A 216 -23.33 -5.30 24.47
N ALA A 217 -22.77 -5.08 23.27
CA ALA A 217 -23.17 -5.75 22.03
C ALA A 217 -21.97 -5.94 21.09
N THR A 218 -22.00 -7.00 20.32
CA THR A 218 -20.97 -7.39 19.36
C THR A 218 -21.60 -7.73 18.00
N ALA A 219 -20.82 -7.64 16.93
CA ALA A 219 -21.20 -8.07 15.58
C ALA A 219 -22.54 -7.49 15.07
N GLY A 220 -23.46 -8.35 14.66
CA GLY A 220 -24.78 -7.98 14.14
C GLY A 220 -25.71 -7.32 15.15
N ASP A 221 -25.42 -7.44 16.46
CA ASP A 221 -26.23 -6.86 17.53
C ASP A 221 -25.82 -5.42 17.88
N THR A 222 -24.70 -4.91 17.35
CA THR A 222 -24.28 -3.49 17.47
C THR A 222 -25.23 -2.60 16.68
N GLU A 223 -25.29 -1.31 17.01
CA GLU A 223 -26.11 -0.35 16.25
C GLU A 223 -25.64 -0.27 14.78
N LEU A 224 -24.33 -0.28 14.54
CA LEU A 224 -23.76 -0.35 13.18
C LEU A 224 -24.15 -1.66 12.47
N GLY A 225 -24.13 -2.80 13.16
CA GLY A 225 -24.50 -4.11 12.62
C GLY A 225 -25.97 -4.16 12.17
N ARG A 226 -26.88 -3.49 12.89
CA ARG A 226 -28.29 -3.37 12.53
C ARG A 226 -28.51 -2.51 11.30
N ILE A 227 -27.77 -1.38 11.19
CA ILE A 227 -27.80 -0.50 10.02
C ILE A 227 -27.21 -1.21 8.80
N GLY A 228 -26.11 -1.93 8.98
CA GLY A 228 -25.43 -2.70 7.91
C GLY A 228 -26.30 -3.80 7.29
N THR A 229 -27.30 -4.32 8.02
CA THR A 229 -28.27 -5.25 7.45
C THR A 229 -29.26 -4.56 6.50
N LEU A 230 -29.47 -3.25 6.62
CA LEU A 230 -30.33 -2.45 5.76
C LEU A 230 -29.60 -1.86 4.54
N LEU A 231 -28.27 -1.66 4.63
CA LEU A 231 -27.44 -1.02 3.59
C LEU A 231 -26.68 -2.04 2.71
N ARG A 232 -27.19 -3.23 2.48
CA ARG A 232 -26.52 -4.36 1.79
C ARG A 232 -26.16 -4.16 0.30
N GLU A 233 -26.24 -2.97 -0.26
CA GLU A 233 -25.79 -2.67 -1.63
C GLU A 233 -24.58 -1.73 -1.66
N VAL A 234 -23.42 -2.20 -1.21
CA VAL A 234 -22.16 -1.52 -1.52
C VAL A 234 -21.79 -1.83 -2.97
N ARG A 235 -22.03 -0.89 -3.86
CA ARG A 235 -21.49 -0.92 -5.23
C ARG A 235 -19.98 -0.89 -5.17
N THR A 236 -19.32 -1.91 -5.69
CA THR A 236 -17.89 -1.90 -5.95
C THR A 236 -17.58 -0.72 -6.89
N LEU A 237 -16.84 0.27 -6.42
CA LEU A 237 -16.41 1.40 -7.24
C LEU A 237 -15.46 0.88 -8.33
N ALA A 238 -15.85 1.03 -9.59
CA ALA A 238 -15.00 0.67 -10.73
C ALA A 238 -13.80 1.65 -10.78
N THR A 239 -12.60 1.12 -10.98
CA THR A 239 -11.36 1.92 -11.11
C THR A 239 -11.43 2.82 -12.36
N PRO A 240 -10.68 3.94 -12.42
CA PRO A 240 -10.54 4.74 -13.63
C PRO A 240 -10.16 3.89 -14.85
N LEU A 241 -9.20 2.99 -14.68
CA LEU A 241 -8.75 2.05 -15.71
C LEU A 241 -9.88 1.09 -16.12
N LEU A 242 -10.58 0.48 -15.17
CA LEU A 242 -11.73 -0.38 -15.50
C LEU A 242 -12.82 0.37 -16.24
N ARG A 243 -13.05 1.66 -15.92
CA ARG A 243 -13.98 2.52 -16.68
C ARG A 243 -13.48 2.81 -18.10
N GLN A 244 -12.20 3.13 -18.27
CA GLN A 244 -11.59 3.34 -19.59
C GLN A 244 -11.71 2.09 -20.44
N ILE A 245 -11.46 0.91 -19.89
CA ILE A 245 -11.54 -0.36 -20.59
C ILE A 245 -13.00 -0.74 -20.90
N ALA A 246 -13.92 -0.53 -19.96
CA ALA A 246 -15.34 -0.74 -20.25
C ALA A 246 -15.83 0.19 -21.38
N SER A 247 -15.32 1.43 -21.43
CA SER A 247 -15.59 2.35 -22.54
C SER A 247 -14.94 1.86 -23.84
N PHE A 248 -13.68 1.46 -23.79
CA PHE A 248 -12.95 0.88 -24.93
C PHE A 248 -13.66 -0.37 -25.47
N SER A 249 -14.05 -1.31 -24.59
CA SER A 249 -14.78 -2.51 -25.00
C SER A 249 -16.11 -2.20 -25.69
N ARG A 250 -16.83 -1.17 -25.25
CA ARG A 250 -18.07 -0.71 -25.89
C ARG A 250 -17.83 -0.15 -27.28
N TRP A 251 -16.79 0.71 -27.43
CA TRP A 251 -16.42 1.28 -28.72
C TRP A 251 -15.93 0.18 -29.69
N LEU A 252 -15.14 -0.77 -29.18
CA LEU A 252 -14.68 -1.91 -29.95
C LEU A 252 -15.86 -2.77 -30.42
N ALA A 253 -16.78 -3.12 -29.53
CA ALA A 253 -17.98 -3.86 -29.87
C ALA A 253 -18.84 -3.16 -30.97
N LEU A 254 -18.99 -1.83 -30.85
CA LEU A 254 -19.69 -1.03 -31.85
C LEU A 254 -18.95 -1.07 -33.20
N ALA A 255 -17.63 -0.92 -33.20
CA ALA A 255 -16.81 -0.98 -34.41
C ALA A 255 -16.90 -2.36 -35.09
N ILE A 256 -16.85 -3.43 -34.29
CA ILE A 256 -17.04 -4.81 -34.80
C ILE A 256 -18.44 -4.98 -35.44
N LEU A 257 -19.48 -4.51 -34.76
CA LEU A 257 -20.85 -4.60 -35.25
C LEU A 257 -21.04 -3.83 -36.56
N LEU A 258 -20.48 -2.63 -36.66
CA LEU A 258 -20.52 -1.83 -37.89
C LEU A 258 -19.73 -2.49 -39.00
N LEU A 259 -18.56 -3.04 -38.71
CA LEU A 259 -17.75 -3.76 -39.69
C LEU A 259 -18.47 -5.04 -40.17
N ALA A 260 -19.04 -5.82 -39.26
CA ALA A 260 -19.84 -7.00 -39.55
C ALA A 260 -21.05 -6.68 -40.42
N GLY A 261 -21.78 -5.63 -40.10
CA GLY A 261 -22.90 -5.14 -40.88
C GLY A 261 -22.51 -4.65 -42.27
N ALA A 262 -21.45 -3.87 -42.38
CA ALA A 262 -20.90 -3.44 -43.68
C ALA A 262 -20.44 -4.62 -44.53
N THR A 263 -19.77 -5.61 -43.95
CA THR A 263 -19.32 -6.82 -44.61
C THR A 263 -20.51 -7.65 -45.10
N PHE A 264 -21.56 -7.79 -44.29
CA PHE A 264 -22.76 -8.50 -44.66
C PHE A 264 -23.47 -7.83 -45.86
N VAL A 265 -23.66 -6.50 -45.80
CA VAL A 265 -24.28 -5.73 -46.88
C VAL A 265 -23.46 -5.78 -48.18
N LEU A 266 -22.15 -5.60 -48.11
CA LEU A 266 -21.25 -5.71 -49.25
C LEU A 266 -21.29 -7.10 -49.89
N GLY A 267 -21.19 -8.17 -49.09
CA GLY A 267 -21.23 -9.53 -49.57
C GLY A 267 -22.58 -9.90 -50.21
N THR A 268 -23.70 -9.54 -49.58
CA THR A 268 -25.03 -9.88 -50.08
C THR A 268 -25.48 -9.00 -51.25
N LEU A 269 -25.36 -7.66 -51.13
CA LEU A 269 -25.91 -6.74 -52.13
C LEU A 269 -24.97 -6.45 -53.30
N TRP A 270 -23.65 -6.40 -53.06
CA TRP A 270 -22.68 -6.07 -54.09
C TRP A 270 -22.10 -7.33 -54.78
N GLN A 271 -21.79 -8.37 -53.99
CA GLN A 271 -21.19 -9.59 -54.51
C GLN A 271 -22.20 -10.70 -54.83
N GLY A 272 -23.50 -10.53 -54.44
CA GLY A 272 -24.55 -11.50 -54.70
C GLY A 272 -24.40 -12.84 -53.98
N GLN A 273 -23.63 -12.88 -52.89
CA GLN A 273 -23.39 -14.10 -52.11
C GLN A 273 -24.67 -14.53 -51.36
N PRO A 274 -24.87 -15.85 -51.14
CA PRO A 274 -26.02 -16.32 -50.35
C PRO A 274 -26.03 -15.72 -48.92
N MET A 275 -27.21 -15.29 -48.46
CA MET A 275 -27.35 -14.69 -47.12
C MET A 275 -26.86 -15.60 -46.02
N VAL A 276 -27.00 -16.91 -46.15
CA VAL A 276 -26.57 -17.90 -45.15
C VAL A 276 -25.05 -17.93 -45.04
N ASP A 277 -24.34 -17.94 -46.15
CA ASP A 277 -22.88 -17.94 -46.20
C ASP A 277 -22.31 -16.64 -45.62
N MET A 278 -22.94 -15.50 -45.97
CA MET A 278 -22.57 -14.20 -45.39
C MET A 278 -22.87 -14.11 -43.91
N PHE A 279 -23.92 -14.74 -43.41
CA PHE A 279 -24.21 -14.79 -41.99
C PHE A 279 -23.13 -15.58 -41.23
N MET A 280 -22.75 -16.75 -41.74
CA MET A 280 -21.66 -17.57 -41.15
C MET A 280 -20.33 -16.80 -41.11
N LEU A 281 -20.06 -16.04 -42.19
CA LEU A 281 -18.88 -15.16 -42.27
C LEU A 281 -18.90 -14.06 -41.22
N VAL A 282 -20.03 -13.41 -41.00
CA VAL A 282 -20.19 -12.37 -39.97
C VAL A 282 -20.07 -12.96 -38.57
N VAL A 283 -20.57 -14.19 -38.36
CA VAL A 283 -20.34 -14.91 -37.09
C VAL A 283 -18.85 -15.18 -36.88
N ALA A 284 -18.14 -15.62 -37.88
CA ALA A 284 -16.69 -15.85 -37.82
C ALA A 284 -15.93 -14.55 -37.53
N LEU A 285 -16.25 -13.45 -38.24
CA LEU A 285 -15.67 -12.13 -38.02
C LEU A 285 -15.94 -11.62 -36.60
N THR A 286 -17.16 -11.79 -36.11
CA THR A 286 -17.53 -11.38 -34.75
C THR A 286 -16.76 -12.19 -33.70
N ALA A 287 -16.66 -13.51 -33.89
CA ALA A 287 -15.93 -14.38 -32.98
C ALA A 287 -14.41 -14.05 -32.95
N SER A 288 -13.80 -13.72 -34.09
CA SER A 288 -12.38 -13.39 -34.20
C SER A 288 -12.01 -12.05 -33.57
N ALA A 289 -12.89 -11.06 -33.66
CA ALA A 289 -12.59 -9.69 -33.26
C ALA A 289 -12.86 -9.40 -31.76
N ILE A 290 -13.51 -10.32 -31.06
CA ILE A 290 -13.90 -10.12 -29.66
C ILE A 290 -12.78 -10.52 -28.70
N PRO A 291 -12.27 -9.58 -27.87
CA PRO A 291 -11.26 -9.89 -26.86
C PRO A 291 -11.89 -10.54 -25.60
N GLU A 292 -12.23 -11.82 -25.66
CA GLU A 292 -12.99 -12.54 -24.62
C GLU A 292 -12.27 -12.57 -23.26
N GLY A 293 -10.94 -12.69 -23.23
CA GLY A 293 -10.14 -12.81 -22.01
C GLY A 293 -9.84 -11.49 -21.29
N LEU A 294 -10.07 -10.32 -21.91
CA LEU A 294 -9.58 -9.03 -21.42
C LEU A 294 -10.03 -8.69 -20.00
N PRO A 295 -11.32 -8.71 -19.62
CA PRO A 295 -11.75 -8.35 -18.27
C PRO A 295 -11.23 -9.31 -17.19
N ALA A 296 -11.21 -10.61 -17.50
CA ALA A 296 -10.78 -11.65 -16.55
C ALA A 296 -9.27 -11.58 -16.29
N ILE A 297 -8.44 -11.47 -17.34
CA ILE A 297 -6.98 -11.40 -17.20
C ILE A 297 -6.56 -10.12 -16.52
N MET A 298 -7.25 -9.00 -16.76
CA MET A 298 -7.01 -7.76 -16.01
C MET A 298 -7.23 -7.92 -14.52
N THR A 299 -8.33 -8.54 -14.12
CA THR A 299 -8.59 -8.80 -12.70
C THR A 299 -7.49 -9.67 -12.10
N VAL A 300 -6.99 -10.66 -12.83
CA VAL A 300 -5.86 -11.49 -12.42
C VAL A 300 -4.57 -10.68 -12.29
N ILE A 301 -4.26 -9.81 -13.25
CA ILE A 301 -3.06 -8.94 -13.20
C ILE A 301 -3.10 -8.05 -11.95
N LEU A 302 -4.23 -7.39 -11.69
CA LEU A 302 -4.41 -6.53 -10.51
C LEU A 302 -4.31 -7.35 -9.21
N ALA A 303 -4.96 -8.51 -9.13
CA ALA A 303 -4.92 -9.36 -7.94
C ALA A 303 -3.50 -9.89 -7.64
N LEU A 304 -2.74 -10.27 -8.68
CA LEU A 304 -1.33 -10.65 -8.54
C LEU A 304 -0.46 -9.47 -8.09
N GLY A 305 -0.73 -8.26 -8.58
CA GLY A 305 -0.06 -7.04 -8.13
C GLY A 305 -0.27 -6.80 -6.65
N VAL A 306 -1.52 -6.85 -6.17
CA VAL A 306 -1.86 -6.72 -4.75
C VAL A 306 -1.18 -7.80 -3.90
N GLN A 307 -1.18 -9.05 -4.37
CA GLN A 307 -0.50 -10.14 -3.66
C GLN A 307 1.02 -9.93 -3.56
N ARG A 308 1.67 -9.41 -4.61
CA ARG A 308 3.10 -9.08 -4.58
C ARG A 308 3.39 -7.92 -3.64
N MET A 309 2.54 -6.89 -3.63
CA MET A 309 2.65 -5.76 -2.70
C MET A 309 2.49 -6.22 -1.25
N ALA A 310 1.49 -7.06 -0.95
CA ALA A 310 1.25 -7.59 0.39
C ALA A 310 2.44 -8.44 0.91
N ARG A 311 3.07 -9.26 0.05
CA ARG A 311 4.29 -10.01 0.38
C ARG A 311 5.49 -9.12 0.71
N ARG A 312 5.41 -7.83 0.34
CA ARG A 312 6.41 -6.80 0.62
C ARG A 312 5.89 -5.77 1.62
N ASN A 313 5.01 -6.17 2.51
CA ASN A 313 4.44 -5.38 3.60
C ASN A 313 3.56 -4.18 3.17
N ALA A 314 3.18 -4.05 1.89
CA ALA A 314 2.22 -3.05 1.43
C ALA A 314 0.84 -3.70 1.26
N ILE A 315 -0.04 -3.50 2.22
CA ILE A 315 -1.40 -4.05 2.22
C ILE A 315 -2.32 -3.04 1.53
N VAL A 316 -2.89 -3.44 0.40
CA VAL A 316 -3.76 -2.58 -0.41
C VAL A 316 -5.22 -2.85 -0.07
N SER A 317 -5.92 -1.86 0.47
CA SER A 317 -7.33 -1.95 0.86
C SER A 317 -8.29 -1.82 -0.33
N ARG A 318 -7.87 -1.13 -1.41
CA ARG A 318 -8.68 -0.84 -2.60
C ARG A 318 -7.88 -1.08 -3.87
N LEU A 319 -8.40 -1.92 -4.78
CA LEU A 319 -7.76 -2.23 -6.07
C LEU A 319 -7.33 -1.00 -6.91
N PRO A 320 -8.09 0.13 -6.94
CA PRO A 320 -7.66 1.32 -7.66
C PRO A 320 -6.28 1.84 -7.27
N ALA A 321 -5.90 1.71 -6.00
CA ALA A 321 -4.63 2.21 -5.49
C ALA A 321 -3.41 1.57 -6.18
N VAL A 322 -3.51 0.32 -6.61
CA VAL A 322 -2.41 -0.37 -7.34
C VAL A 322 -2.06 0.37 -8.63
N GLU A 323 -3.08 0.79 -9.36
CA GLU A 323 -2.91 1.54 -10.61
C GLU A 323 -2.37 2.95 -10.33
N THR A 324 -2.96 3.62 -9.36
CA THR A 324 -2.61 5.01 -9.01
C THR A 324 -1.19 5.10 -8.47
N LEU A 325 -0.75 4.13 -7.63
CA LEU A 325 0.64 4.03 -7.16
C LEU A 325 1.65 4.00 -8.32
N GLY A 326 1.33 3.29 -9.41
CA GLY A 326 2.19 3.26 -10.60
C GLY A 326 2.32 4.58 -11.35
N SER A 327 1.44 5.55 -11.09
CA SER A 327 1.41 6.86 -11.72
C SER A 327 1.74 8.02 -10.77
N VAL A 328 2.11 7.74 -9.51
CA VAL A 328 2.49 8.76 -8.52
C VAL A 328 3.66 9.60 -9.04
N THR A 329 3.48 10.93 -8.95
CA THR A 329 4.48 11.93 -9.34
C THR A 329 5.12 12.61 -8.12
N VAL A 330 4.36 12.70 -7.01
CA VAL A 330 4.80 13.31 -5.75
C VAL A 330 4.42 12.42 -4.58
N ILE A 331 5.38 12.16 -3.68
CA ILE A 331 5.14 11.52 -2.39
C ILE A 331 5.32 12.57 -1.30
N CYS A 332 4.25 12.92 -0.59
CA CYS A 332 4.27 13.73 0.60
C CYS A 332 4.39 12.81 1.81
N SER A 333 5.51 12.87 2.53
CA SER A 333 5.75 11.97 3.66
C SER A 333 5.84 12.73 4.96
N ASP A 334 5.17 12.22 6.00
CA ASP A 334 5.49 12.61 7.36
C ASP A 334 6.93 12.17 7.71
N LYS A 335 7.62 12.95 8.54
CA LYS A 335 8.97 12.66 8.98
C LYS A 335 9.00 11.52 9.99
N THR A 336 8.27 11.71 11.11
CA THR A 336 8.42 10.93 12.34
C THR A 336 7.88 9.51 12.16
N GLY A 337 8.72 8.52 12.48
CA GLY A 337 8.32 7.10 12.42
C GLY A 337 8.17 6.53 11.01
N THR A 338 8.14 7.36 9.95
CA THR A 338 8.08 6.96 8.54
C THR A 338 9.44 7.04 7.86
N LEU A 339 10.00 8.26 7.78
CA LEU A 339 11.34 8.51 7.24
C LEU A 339 12.43 8.30 8.28
N THR A 340 12.09 8.50 9.55
CA THR A 340 12.98 8.33 10.70
C THR A 340 12.60 7.12 11.54
N ARG A 341 13.48 6.71 12.44
CA ARG A 341 13.28 5.53 13.31
C ARG A 341 12.27 5.78 14.44
N ASN A 342 11.99 7.06 14.76
CA ASN A 342 11.28 7.47 15.97
C ASN A 342 11.96 6.96 17.25
N GLU A 343 13.27 6.92 17.23
CA GLU A 343 14.15 6.51 18.33
C GLU A 343 15.19 7.60 18.51
N MET A 344 14.99 8.45 19.51
CA MET A 344 15.92 9.52 19.82
C MET A 344 17.30 8.97 20.16
N THR A 345 18.35 9.55 19.59
CA THR A 345 19.74 9.09 19.74
C THR A 345 20.65 10.27 19.99
N VAL A 346 21.56 10.15 20.97
CA VAL A 346 22.63 11.12 21.17
C VAL A 346 23.66 10.94 20.07
N GLN A 347 23.95 12.01 19.32
CA GLN A 347 24.97 12.00 18.27
C GLN A 347 26.15 12.92 18.58
N ARG A 348 25.98 13.86 19.52
CA ARG A 348 27.03 14.83 19.84
C ARG A 348 27.03 15.19 21.32
N ILE A 349 28.22 15.24 21.91
CA ILE A 349 28.45 15.75 23.26
C ILE A 349 29.43 16.90 23.16
N VAL A 350 29.07 18.04 23.69
CA VAL A 350 29.93 19.24 23.76
C VAL A 350 30.33 19.43 25.22
N THR A 351 31.62 19.41 25.49
CA THR A 351 32.22 19.73 26.79
C THR A 351 32.93 21.07 26.72
N ALA A 352 33.48 21.55 27.80
CA ALA A 352 34.16 22.83 27.86
C ALA A 352 35.45 22.92 27.03
N ASP A 353 36.03 21.79 26.61
CA ASP A 353 37.32 21.69 25.91
C ASP A 353 37.24 20.92 24.59
N GLN A 354 36.20 20.12 24.39
CA GLN A 354 36.12 19.26 23.21
C GLN A 354 34.68 19.01 22.73
N VAL A 355 34.57 18.60 21.49
CA VAL A 355 33.34 18.15 20.87
C VAL A 355 33.49 16.68 20.48
N ILE A 356 32.61 15.83 20.99
CA ILE A 356 32.69 14.38 20.83
C ILE A 356 31.49 13.95 20.00
N GLU A 357 31.74 13.25 18.90
CA GLU A 357 30.72 12.65 18.05
C GLU A 357 30.42 11.24 18.57
N VAL A 358 29.13 10.91 18.66
CA VAL A 358 28.64 9.60 19.14
C VAL A 358 28.01 8.85 17.99
N SER A 359 28.53 7.68 17.67
CA SER A 359 27.98 6.82 16.63
C SER A 359 26.96 5.83 17.15
N GLY A 360 26.27 5.16 16.23
CA GLY A 360 25.17 4.23 16.48
C GLY A 360 23.82 4.92 16.51
N ALA A 361 22.76 4.17 16.19
CA ALA A 361 21.39 4.65 16.06
C ALA A 361 20.43 3.80 16.89
N GLY A 362 19.39 4.42 17.43
CA GLY A 362 18.38 3.77 18.25
C GLY A 362 18.82 3.56 19.71
N TYR A 363 18.00 2.77 20.43
CA TYR A 363 18.20 2.56 21.86
C TYR A 363 19.21 1.45 22.19
N ALA A 364 19.61 0.63 21.22
CA ALA A 364 20.64 -0.37 21.42
C ALA A 364 21.97 0.32 21.84
N PRO A 365 22.67 -0.17 22.86
CA PRO A 365 23.93 0.43 23.35
C PRO A 365 25.11 0.08 22.43
N LEU A 366 24.91 0.18 21.12
CA LEU A 366 25.91 -0.09 20.10
C LEU A 366 26.41 1.23 19.50
N GLY A 367 27.71 1.33 19.30
CA GLY A 367 28.37 2.52 18.76
C GLY A 367 29.65 2.87 19.53
N GLY A 368 30.27 3.98 19.13
CA GLY A 368 31.52 4.44 19.73
C GLY A 368 31.58 5.96 19.82
N PHE A 369 32.66 6.46 20.37
CA PHE A 369 32.92 7.87 20.56
C PHE A 369 34.12 8.29 19.70
N SER A 370 34.12 9.48 19.15
CA SER A 370 35.20 10.01 18.36
C SER A 370 35.38 11.52 18.58
N HIS A 371 36.58 12.01 18.49
CA HIS A 371 36.93 13.43 18.47
C HIS A 371 37.78 13.70 17.22
N ASN A 372 37.36 14.64 16.39
CA ASN A 372 38.00 14.99 15.11
C ASN A 372 38.29 13.77 14.19
N GLY A 373 37.42 12.75 14.27
CA GLY A 373 37.52 11.52 13.47
C GLY A 373 38.39 10.42 14.09
N GLU A 374 39.07 10.66 15.23
CA GLU A 374 39.81 9.66 15.95
C GLU A 374 38.95 9.01 17.04
N GLY A 375 38.95 7.68 17.10
CA GLY A 375 38.20 6.92 18.10
C GLY A 375 38.70 7.20 19.53
N LEU A 376 37.73 7.39 20.45
CA LEU A 376 38.03 7.62 21.87
C LEU A 376 37.60 6.40 22.69
N ASP A 377 38.44 6.03 23.66
CA ASP A 377 38.06 5.10 24.73
C ASP A 377 37.32 5.87 25.86
N PRO A 378 35.99 5.68 26.00
CA PRO A 378 35.26 6.41 27.00
C PRO A 378 35.59 6.05 28.44
N ALA A 379 36.22 4.89 28.69
CA ALA A 379 36.61 4.47 30.04
C ALA A 379 37.73 5.33 30.63
N GLY A 380 38.55 5.94 29.79
CA GLY A 380 39.66 6.81 30.16
C GLY A 380 39.30 8.30 30.30
N LEU A 381 38.03 8.69 30.12
CA LEU A 381 37.61 10.07 30.14
C LEU A 381 36.58 10.33 31.27
N ASP A 382 37.08 10.88 32.39
CA ASP A 382 36.26 11.13 33.59
C ASP A 382 35.07 12.05 33.33
N ASP A 383 35.20 13.00 32.41
CA ASP A 383 34.10 13.88 32.02
C ASP A 383 32.96 13.12 31.34
N LEU A 384 33.27 12.18 30.43
CA LEU A 384 32.24 11.36 29.80
C LEU A 384 31.55 10.43 30.79
N GLN A 385 32.32 9.85 31.72
CA GLN A 385 31.77 8.98 32.74
C GLN A 385 30.82 9.76 33.69
N GLU A 386 31.15 11.02 34.05
CA GLU A 386 30.28 11.86 34.86
C GLU A 386 29.04 12.34 34.12
N ILE A 387 29.16 12.68 32.84
CA ILE A 387 28.02 12.97 31.94
C ILE A 387 27.08 11.77 31.88
N GLY A 388 27.61 10.56 31.66
CA GLY A 388 26.83 9.32 31.65
C GLY A 388 26.10 9.04 32.98
N ARG A 389 26.80 9.26 34.15
CA ARG A 389 26.19 9.14 35.46
C ARG A 389 25.00 10.11 35.59
N ALA A 390 25.20 11.38 35.25
CA ALA A 390 24.15 12.38 35.29
C ALA A 390 22.96 12.02 34.37
N ALA A 391 23.23 11.51 33.15
CA ALA A 391 22.24 11.07 32.20
C ALA A 391 21.39 9.90 32.71
N LEU A 392 22.00 8.94 33.41
CA LEU A 392 21.32 7.79 34.01
C LEU A 392 20.54 8.15 35.28
N LEU A 393 21.15 8.94 36.20
CA LEU A 393 20.56 9.25 37.49
C LEU A 393 19.42 10.30 37.40
N CYS A 394 19.57 11.31 36.56
CA CYS A 394 18.53 12.30 36.29
C CYS A 394 17.60 11.81 35.15
N ASN A 395 16.87 10.71 35.41
CA ASN A 395 16.07 10.04 34.40
C ASN A 395 14.87 9.29 35.01
N GLU A 396 13.75 9.21 34.34
CA GLU A 396 12.55 8.46 34.75
C GLU A 396 12.21 7.31 33.82
N ALA A 397 12.78 7.29 32.60
CA ALA A 397 12.54 6.26 31.63
C ALA A 397 13.27 4.94 31.98
N ARG A 398 12.86 3.86 31.34
CA ARG A 398 13.47 2.54 31.45
C ARG A 398 13.71 1.94 30.08
N LEU A 399 14.87 1.30 29.91
CA LEU A 399 15.17 0.51 28.72
C LEU A 399 15.25 -0.96 29.12
N HIS A 400 14.56 -1.81 28.37
CA HIS A 400 14.62 -3.27 28.53
C HIS A 400 14.78 -3.95 27.18
N GLN A 401 15.40 -5.10 27.18
CA GLN A 401 15.62 -5.87 25.95
C GLN A 401 14.58 -6.99 25.84
N GLU A 402 13.81 -6.99 24.76
CA GLU A 402 12.93 -8.08 24.36
C GLU A 402 13.47 -8.77 23.09
N GLY A 403 14.05 -9.95 23.26
CA GLY A 403 14.74 -10.66 22.17
C GLY A 403 15.96 -9.87 21.67
N GLU A 404 15.94 -9.46 20.40
CA GLU A 404 16.99 -8.62 19.80
C GLU A 404 16.67 -7.12 19.86
N ALA A 405 15.43 -6.74 20.19
CA ALA A 405 14.97 -5.36 20.21
C ALA A 405 15.08 -4.72 21.60
N TRP A 406 15.44 -3.44 21.63
CA TRP A 406 15.42 -2.61 22.82
C TRP A 406 14.14 -1.80 22.86
N GLN A 407 13.40 -1.90 23.96
CA GLN A 407 12.16 -1.18 24.16
C GLN A 407 12.30 -0.11 25.24
N LEU A 408 11.71 1.04 24.97
CA LEU A 408 11.67 2.18 25.88
C LEU A 408 10.30 2.28 26.56
N GLU A 409 10.32 2.39 27.87
CA GLU A 409 9.20 2.82 28.69
C GLU A 409 9.51 4.21 29.24
N GLY A 410 8.82 5.25 28.74
CA GLY A 410 9.02 6.65 29.12
C GLY A 410 9.26 7.61 27.94
N ASP A 411 9.83 8.78 28.24
CA ASP A 411 10.10 9.82 27.24
C ASP A 411 11.26 9.43 26.30
N PRO A 412 11.12 9.62 24.95
CA PRO A 412 12.17 9.29 23.98
C PRO A 412 13.51 10.04 24.19
N THR A 413 13.47 11.27 24.68
CA THR A 413 14.68 12.06 24.99
C THR A 413 15.44 11.44 26.16
N GLU A 414 14.70 10.98 27.15
CA GLU A 414 15.25 10.25 28.30
C GLU A 414 15.84 8.89 27.89
N GLY A 415 15.17 8.18 26.97
CA GLY A 415 15.67 6.94 26.37
C GLY A 415 17.03 7.12 25.67
N ALA A 416 17.21 8.24 24.95
CA ALA A 416 18.50 8.58 24.33
C ALA A 416 19.64 8.74 25.36
N LEU A 417 19.34 9.36 26.51
CA LEU A 417 20.30 9.52 27.60
C LEU A 417 20.62 8.18 28.28
N LEU A 418 19.64 7.28 28.45
CA LEU A 418 19.86 5.93 28.96
C LEU A 418 20.78 5.15 28.03
N SER A 419 20.50 5.18 26.71
CA SER A 419 21.34 4.55 25.70
C SER A 419 22.79 5.10 25.74
N LEU A 420 22.95 6.42 25.90
CA LEU A 420 24.26 7.04 26.08
C LEU A 420 25.02 6.46 27.29
N GLY A 421 24.37 6.39 28.46
CA GLY A 421 24.98 5.84 29.66
C GLY A 421 25.40 4.37 29.51
N LEU A 422 24.58 3.56 28.86
CA LEU A 422 24.88 2.16 28.52
C LEU A 422 26.03 2.05 27.51
N LYS A 423 26.13 2.93 26.50
CA LYS A 423 27.27 2.99 25.56
C LYS A 423 28.60 3.34 26.27
N LEU A 424 28.54 4.10 27.35
CA LEU A 424 29.69 4.42 28.21
C LEU A 424 30.08 3.26 29.14
N GLY A 425 29.36 2.13 29.08
CA GLY A 425 29.63 0.95 29.93
C GLY A 425 29.10 1.05 31.35
N LEU A 426 28.21 2.02 31.64
CA LEU A 426 27.62 2.19 32.96
C LEU A 426 26.40 1.27 33.12
N ASP A 427 26.28 0.65 34.29
CA ASP A 427 25.11 -0.14 34.68
C ASP A 427 24.12 0.73 35.45
N PRO A 428 22.90 1.00 34.92
CA PRO A 428 21.90 1.83 35.61
C PRO A 428 21.47 1.28 36.96
N GLN A 429 21.42 -0.05 37.12
CA GLN A 429 20.99 -0.69 38.37
C GLN A 429 22.10 -0.58 39.46
N ALA A 430 23.33 -0.86 39.10
CA ALA A 430 24.47 -0.71 39.98
C ALA A 430 24.64 0.76 40.44
N LEU A 431 24.48 1.71 39.50
CA LEU A 431 24.62 3.13 39.78
C LEU A 431 23.48 3.64 40.68
N ALA A 432 22.23 3.21 40.46
CA ALA A 432 21.09 3.55 41.30
C ALA A 432 21.22 2.96 42.71
N ALA A 433 21.87 1.81 42.89
CA ALA A 433 22.16 1.22 44.18
C ALA A 433 23.30 1.97 44.92
N GLU A 434 24.35 2.40 44.17
CA GLU A 434 25.45 3.19 44.71
C GLU A 434 24.98 4.60 45.14
N ARG A 435 24.11 5.23 44.38
CA ARG A 435 23.60 6.61 44.63
C ARG A 435 22.09 6.64 44.55
N PRO A 436 21.40 6.15 45.60
CA PRO A 436 19.95 6.15 45.64
C PRO A 436 19.39 7.57 45.56
N ARG A 437 18.28 7.73 44.82
CA ARG A 437 17.54 8.96 44.72
C ARG A 437 16.79 9.26 46.01
N SER A 438 16.99 10.45 46.57
CA SER A 438 16.29 10.93 47.76
C SER A 438 15.08 11.77 47.44
N ASP A 439 15.18 12.64 46.41
CA ASP A 439 14.08 13.52 46.00
C ASP A 439 14.26 13.95 44.54
N ALA A 440 13.22 14.52 43.92
CA ALA A 440 13.27 15.00 42.54
C ALA A 440 12.27 16.12 42.27
N ILE A 441 12.66 17.05 41.40
CA ILE A 441 11.76 17.98 40.71
C ILE A 441 11.56 17.41 39.32
N PRO A 442 10.35 16.91 38.95
CA PRO A 442 10.06 16.32 37.64
C PRO A 442 10.11 17.38 36.53
N PHE A 443 10.26 16.92 35.30
CA PHE A 443 10.26 17.83 34.15
C PHE A 443 8.85 18.40 33.92
N GLU A 444 8.75 19.72 33.83
CA GLU A 444 7.56 20.42 33.37
C GLU A 444 7.94 21.48 32.32
N SER A 445 7.05 21.71 31.35
CA SER A 445 7.30 22.66 30.26
C SER A 445 7.38 24.10 30.73
N GLU A 446 6.83 24.41 31.91
CA GLU A 446 6.83 25.73 32.51
C GLU A 446 8.23 26.15 33.00
N HIS A 447 8.94 25.28 33.73
CA HIS A 447 10.29 25.56 34.23
C HIS A 447 11.42 24.97 33.37
N ARG A 448 11.15 24.04 32.40
CA ARG A 448 12.03 23.54 31.34
C ARG A 448 13.27 22.79 31.84
N PHE A 449 13.24 22.20 33.00
CA PHE A 449 14.29 21.34 33.54
C PHE A 449 13.74 20.24 34.44
N MET A 450 14.58 19.24 34.71
CA MET A 450 14.39 18.20 35.71
C MET A 450 15.61 18.20 36.63
N ALA A 451 15.41 18.00 37.92
CA ALA A 451 16.45 17.88 38.91
C ALA A 451 16.26 16.64 39.80
N THR A 452 17.33 15.95 40.16
CA THR A 452 17.27 14.78 41.04
C THR A 452 18.37 14.85 42.11
N LEU A 453 18.00 14.62 43.37
CA LEU A 453 18.91 14.60 44.52
C LEU A 453 19.28 13.16 44.84
N HIS A 454 20.56 12.90 44.96
CA HIS A 454 21.13 11.58 45.21
C HIS A 454 22.12 11.63 46.39
N HIS A 455 22.18 10.53 47.14
CA HIS A 455 23.16 10.36 48.22
C HIS A 455 23.99 9.11 47.96
N ASP A 456 25.30 9.22 48.13
CA ASP A 456 26.16 8.05 48.11
C ASP A 456 26.27 7.39 49.51
N HIS A 457 26.92 6.25 49.61
CA HIS A 457 27.14 5.54 50.85
C HIS A 457 28.10 6.27 51.84
N ALA A 458 28.85 7.25 51.36
CA ALA A 458 29.69 8.12 52.18
C ALA A 458 28.93 9.34 52.74
N GLY A 459 27.63 9.48 52.37
CA GLY A 459 26.75 10.57 52.75
C GLY A 459 26.91 11.84 51.95
N GLN A 460 27.64 11.81 50.81
CA GLN A 460 27.75 12.97 49.93
C GLN A 460 26.42 13.13 49.16
N ALA A 461 25.90 14.35 49.17
CA ALA A 461 24.67 14.71 48.45
C ALA A 461 25.01 15.41 47.12
N MET A 462 24.42 14.96 46.02
CA MET A 462 24.61 15.54 44.71
C MET A 462 23.27 15.74 43.99
N VAL A 463 23.05 16.94 43.44
CA VAL A 463 21.95 17.22 42.55
C VAL A 463 22.44 17.13 41.12
N TYR A 464 21.76 16.33 40.30
CA TYR A 464 21.93 16.32 38.85
C TYR A 464 20.75 17.05 38.19
N LEU A 465 21.05 17.84 37.18
CA LEU A 465 20.13 18.71 36.48
C LEU A 465 20.23 18.48 35.00
N LYS A 466 19.08 18.35 34.30
CA LYS A 466 19.01 18.34 32.85
C LYS A 466 17.87 19.23 32.35
N GLY A 467 18.03 19.88 31.21
CA GLY A 467 16.97 20.73 30.65
C GLY A 467 17.37 21.55 29.45
N ALA A 468 16.57 22.54 29.12
CA ALA A 468 16.83 23.45 28.00
C ALA A 468 18.14 24.21 28.21
N PRO A 469 19.03 24.28 27.19
CA PRO A 469 20.35 24.92 27.36
C PRO A 469 20.31 26.32 27.92
N GLU A 470 19.41 27.17 27.42
CA GLU A 470 19.25 28.56 27.88
C GLU A 470 18.90 28.61 29.36
N ARG A 471 18.02 27.72 29.83
CA ARG A 471 17.61 27.68 31.25
C ARG A 471 18.73 27.18 32.18
N ILE A 472 19.41 26.10 31.76
CA ILE A 472 20.47 25.47 32.54
C ILE A 472 21.71 26.40 32.60
N LEU A 473 22.06 27.10 31.53
CA LEU A 473 23.16 28.04 31.47
C LEU A 473 22.97 29.19 32.48
N ASP A 474 21.73 29.67 32.64
CA ASP A 474 21.40 30.72 33.58
C ASP A 474 21.54 30.26 35.07
N MET A 475 21.46 28.93 35.33
CA MET A 475 21.59 28.32 36.67
C MET A 475 23.04 27.93 37.00
N CYS A 476 23.94 27.96 35.99
CA CYS A 476 25.34 27.55 36.14
C CYS A 476 26.27 28.75 36.38
N GLU A 477 27.21 28.62 37.30
CA GLU A 477 28.27 29.60 37.58
C GLU A 477 29.64 29.10 37.11
N ALA A 478 29.76 27.81 36.91
CA ALA A 478 31.03 27.16 36.56
C ALA A 478 30.83 26.10 35.48
N GLU A 479 31.93 25.68 34.87
CA GLU A 479 32.02 24.58 33.91
C GLU A 479 33.12 23.61 34.34
N ARG A 480 32.93 22.32 34.03
CA ARG A 480 33.90 21.26 34.31
C ARG A 480 34.86 21.08 33.13
N VAL A 481 36.18 20.92 33.47
CA VAL A 481 37.24 20.60 32.54
C VAL A 481 38.13 19.53 33.20
N GLY A 482 37.97 18.27 32.80
CA GLY A 482 38.62 17.15 33.49
C GLY A 482 38.28 17.10 34.97
N ASP A 483 39.27 17.05 35.82
CA ASP A 483 39.06 17.08 37.30
C ASP A 483 38.95 18.47 37.88
N SER A 484 39.04 19.53 37.08
CA SER A 484 38.96 20.92 37.52
C SER A 484 37.64 21.60 37.20
N VAL A 485 37.35 22.67 37.92
CA VAL A 485 36.18 23.53 37.69
C VAL A 485 36.69 24.95 37.49
N ARG A 486 36.16 25.61 36.40
CA ARG A 486 36.47 27.02 36.08
C ARG A 486 35.20 27.85 35.94
N PRO A 487 35.29 29.18 36.02
CA PRO A 487 34.13 30.02 35.75
C PRO A 487 33.51 29.71 34.39
N LEU A 488 32.18 29.72 34.28
CA LEU A 488 31.43 29.46 33.02
C LEU A 488 31.78 30.52 31.99
N ASP A 489 32.03 30.10 30.72
CA ASP A 489 32.08 30.99 29.57
C ASP A 489 30.76 30.91 28.78
N PRO A 490 29.78 31.80 29.05
CA PRO A 490 28.47 31.72 28.41
C PRO A 490 28.53 31.92 26.89
N ASP A 491 29.47 32.71 26.38
CA ASP A 491 29.57 33.00 24.95
C ASP A 491 30.13 31.80 24.15
N TYR A 492 31.03 31.03 24.75
CA TYR A 492 31.50 29.76 24.18
C TYR A 492 30.33 28.78 24.05
N TRP A 493 29.56 28.57 25.10
CA TRP A 493 28.46 27.62 25.13
C TRP A 493 27.31 28.02 24.21
N ARG A 494 26.95 29.31 24.14
CA ARG A 494 25.93 29.82 23.24
C ARG A 494 26.33 29.62 21.77
N ARG A 495 27.59 29.85 21.40
CA ARG A 495 28.09 29.58 20.04
C ARG A 495 28.00 28.12 19.68
N LEU A 496 28.47 27.22 20.55
CA LEU A 496 28.40 25.78 20.30
C LEU A 496 26.97 25.22 20.32
N ALA A 497 26.09 25.79 21.16
CA ALA A 497 24.68 25.48 21.11
C ALA A 497 24.07 25.83 19.76
N THR A 498 24.37 27.03 19.24
CA THR A 498 23.92 27.47 17.92
C THR A 498 24.47 26.60 16.79
N ASP A 499 25.77 26.28 16.79
CA ASP A 499 26.41 25.39 15.80
C ASP A 499 25.80 23.97 15.82
N THR A 500 25.54 23.45 17.02
CA THR A 500 24.97 22.11 17.17
C THR A 500 23.51 22.07 16.77
N ALA A 501 22.73 23.11 17.12
CA ALA A 501 21.34 23.25 16.68
C ALA A 501 21.23 23.42 15.16
N ALA A 502 22.16 24.15 14.52
CA ALA A 502 22.20 24.32 13.07
C ALA A 502 22.42 23.00 12.30
N ARG A 503 22.93 21.95 12.97
CA ARG A 503 23.03 20.58 12.42
C ARG A 503 21.74 19.77 12.59
N GLY A 504 20.67 20.40 13.07
CA GLY A 504 19.37 19.75 13.27
C GLY A 504 19.25 18.94 14.56
N LEU A 505 20.22 19.06 15.48
CA LEU A 505 20.22 18.36 16.75
C LEU A 505 19.39 19.14 17.79
N ARG A 506 18.50 18.44 18.47
CA ARG A 506 17.83 18.94 19.68
C ARG A 506 18.82 18.93 20.82
N LEU A 507 19.01 20.08 21.47
CA LEU A 507 19.96 20.23 22.56
C LEU A 507 19.34 20.03 23.93
N LEU A 508 20.11 19.39 24.81
CA LEU A 508 19.87 19.25 26.24
C LEU A 508 21.16 19.61 26.99
N ALA A 509 21.08 20.42 28.01
CA ALA A 509 22.18 20.72 28.91
C ALA A 509 22.13 19.82 30.15
N ILE A 510 23.30 19.40 30.62
CA ILE A 510 23.48 18.57 31.82
C ILE A 510 24.42 19.29 32.78
N ALA A 511 24.00 19.43 34.04
CA ALA A 511 24.78 20.09 35.10
C ALA A 511 24.68 19.32 36.42
N ARG A 512 25.57 19.63 37.38
CA ARG A 512 25.56 19.07 38.72
C ARG A 512 25.87 20.12 39.77
N ARG A 513 25.45 19.84 41.03
CA ARG A 513 25.79 20.65 42.20
C ARG A 513 25.92 19.76 43.43
N ALA A 514 27.00 19.91 44.17
CA ALA A 514 27.13 19.25 45.47
C ALA A 514 26.25 19.99 46.51
N MET A 515 25.54 19.21 47.31
CA MET A 515 24.65 19.72 48.36
C MET A 515 25.13 19.31 49.74
N PRO A 516 24.67 20.01 50.82
CA PRO A 516 24.92 19.58 52.19
C PRO A 516 24.41 18.13 52.41
N ALA A 517 25.22 17.35 53.17
CA ALA A 517 24.94 15.92 53.38
C ALA A 517 23.61 15.66 54.12
N GLU A 518 23.08 16.62 54.84
CA GLU A 518 21.85 16.53 55.62
C GLU A 518 20.60 16.79 54.77
N GLN A 519 20.73 17.39 53.58
CA GLN A 519 19.59 17.78 52.73
C GLN A 519 18.95 16.54 52.10
N ARG A 520 17.66 16.30 52.36
CA ARG A 520 16.91 15.13 51.90
C ARG A 520 15.75 15.51 50.96
N THR A 521 15.38 16.77 50.91
CA THR A 521 14.33 17.32 50.06
C THR A 521 14.91 18.35 49.09
N LEU A 522 14.27 18.53 47.96
CA LEU A 522 14.70 19.43 46.90
C LEU A 522 13.58 20.39 46.54
N ASP A 523 13.77 21.68 46.85
CA ASP A 523 12.84 22.75 46.50
C ASP A 523 13.37 23.60 45.33
N PHE A 524 12.51 24.36 44.68
CA PHE A 524 12.91 25.22 43.53
C PHE A 524 13.99 26.23 43.92
N ALA A 525 13.96 26.75 45.14
CA ALA A 525 15.00 27.66 45.65
C ALA A 525 16.38 27.03 45.74
N ASP A 526 16.46 25.70 45.90
CA ASP A 526 17.72 24.96 45.98
C ASP A 526 18.40 24.81 44.61
N VAL A 527 17.67 25.02 43.55
CA VAL A 527 18.12 24.79 42.16
C VAL A 527 18.23 26.06 41.33
N GLU A 528 18.06 27.24 41.90
CA GLU A 528 18.13 28.51 41.17
C GLU A 528 19.53 28.83 40.62
N HIS A 529 20.62 28.57 41.40
CA HIS A 529 22.01 28.95 41.06
C HIS A 529 23.03 27.96 41.60
N GLY A 530 24.33 28.17 41.24
CA GLY A 530 25.44 27.45 41.82
C GLY A 530 25.74 26.12 41.19
N PHE A 531 25.25 25.85 39.97
CA PHE A 531 25.53 24.61 39.25
C PHE A 531 26.84 24.69 38.46
N THR A 532 27.45 23.52 38.27
CA THR A 532 28.58 23.30 37.36
C THR A 532 28.06 22.59 36.10
N LEU A 533 28.20 23.24 34.95
CA LEU A 533 27.85 22.68 33.67
C LEU A 533 28.79 21.53 33.31
N LEU A 534 28.23 20.39 32.90
CA LEU A 534 28.97 19.22 32.46
C LEU A 534 29.08 19.17 30.92
N ALA A 535 27.95 19.29 30.24
CA ALA A 535 27.90 19.18 28.80
C ALA A 535 26.60 19.74 28.19
N LEU A 536 26.65 20.02 26.87
CA LEU A 536 25.47 20.01 25.98
C LEU A 536 25.44 18.69 25.23
N VAL A 537 24.27 18.08 25.17
CA VAL A 537 24.04 16.82 24.46
C VAL A 537 23.11 17.08 23.29
N GLY A 538 23.59 16.77 22.10
CA GLY A 538 22.81 16.89 20.84
C GLY A 538 22.15 15.57 20.48
N ILE A 539 20.83 15.59 20.40
CA ILE A 539 19.95 14.43 20.20
C ILE A 539 19.18 14.59 18.91
N ILE A 540 19.01 13.51 18.15
CA ILE A 540 18.24 13.49 16.91
C ILE A 540 17.45 12.19 16.79
N ASP A 541 16.35 12.24 16.07
CA ASP A 541 15.67 11.07 15.53
C ASP A 541 16.27 10.76 14.14
N PRO A 542 17.16 9.75 14.00
CA PRO A 542 17.93 9.55 12.79
C PRO A 542 17.07 9.00 11.64
N PRO A 543 17.40 9.35 10.39
CA PRO A 543 16.81 8.73 9.23
C PRO A 543 17.02 7.21 9.21
N ARG A 544 16.06 6.47 8.67
CA ARG A 544 16.23 5.05 8.36
C ARG A 544 17.14 4.91 7.14
N GLU A 545 18.10 4.01 7.16
CA GLU A 545 19.00 3.76 6.03
C GLU A 545 18.25 3.33 4.77
N GLU A 546 17.21 2.49 4.95
CA GLU A 546 16.34 2.04 3.88
C GLU A 546 15.51 3.20 3.29
N ALA A 547 15.14 4.19 4.10
CA ALA A 547 14.42 5.37 3.62
C ALA A 547 15.32 6.27 2.75
N VAL A 548 16.60 6.43 3.14
CA VAL A 548 17.58 7.19 2.32
C VAL A 548 17.71 6.57 0.92
N ALA A 549 17.91 5.24 0.86
CA ALA A 549 18.00 4.52 -0.40
C ALA A 549 16.70 4.61 -1.24
N ALA A 550 15.55 4.50 -0.58
CA ALA A 550 14.24 4.56 -1.23
C ALA A 550 13.90 5.96 -1.76
N VAL A 551 14.27 7.02 -1.04
CA VAL A 551 14.14 8.41 -1.52
C VAL A 551 14.97 8.62 -2.79
N ALA A 552 16.23 8.18 -2.78
CA ALA A 552 17.09 8.27 -3.95
C ALA A 552 16.51 7.49 -5.16
N GLU A 553 15.94 6.29 -4.91
CA GLU A 553 15.27 5.51 -5.96
C GLU A 553 14.03 6.23 -6.51
N CYS A 554 13.19 6.82 -5.64
CA CYS A 554 12.01 7.59 -6.08
C CYS A 554 12.43 8.80 -6.91
N GLN A 555 13.47 9.54 -6.51
CA GLN A 555 13.99 10.69 -7.24
C GLN A 555 14.58 10.26 -8.60
N ALA A 556 15.32 9.16 -8.67
CA ALA A 556 15.81 8.59 -9.93
C ALA A 556 14.65 8.16 -10.85
N ALA A 557 13.52 7.78 -10.27
CA ALA A 557 12.28 7.45 -10.98
C ALA A 557 11.47 8.69 -11.40
N GLY A 558 11.97 9.92 -11.19
CA GLY A 558 11.28 11.17 -11.49
C GLY A 558 10.11 11.47 -10.54
N ILE A 559 10.09 10.90 -9.35
CA ILE A 559 9.08 11.14 -8.33
C ILE A 559 9.65 12.13 -7.31
N ALA A 560 8.99 13.26 -7.12
CA ALA A 560 9.37 14.22 -6.09
C ALA A 560 9.00 13.67 -4.71
N VAL A 561 9.93 13.71 -3.76
CA VAL A 561 9.65 13.36 -2.36
C VAL A 561 9.67 14.65 -1.54
N LYS A 562 8.56 14.92 -0.85
CA LYS A 562 8.36 16.10 -0.03
C LYS A 562 8.17 15.69 1.42
N MET A 563 8.95 16.26 2.33
CA MET A 563 8.88 15.98 3.75
C MET A 563 8.03 17.05 4.46
N ILE A 564 7.05 16.62 5.24
CA ILE A 564 6.18 17.49 6.02
C ILE A 564 6.34 17.11 7.50
N THR A 565 6.61 18.08 8.37
CA THR A 565 6.87 17.82 9.79
C THR A 565 6.40 18.97 10.69
N GLY A 566 6.10 18.64 11.95
CA GLY A 566 5.89 19.62 13.02
C GLY A 566 7.17 20.23 13.60
N ASP A 567 8.36 19.73 13.21
CA ASP A 567 9.65 20.18 13.72
C ASP A 567 10.00 21.63 13.34
N HIS A 568 11.01 22.16 14.03
CA HIS A 568 11.61 23.46 13.66
C HIS A 568 12.27 23.39 12.27
N VAL A 569 12.27 24.51 11.56
CA VAL A 569 12.75 24.57 10.15
C VAL A 569 14.19 24.09 9.99
N ASP A 570 15.08 24.42 10.91
CA ASP A 570 16.49 24.02 10.83
C ASP A 570 16.66 22.50 11.03
N THR A 571 15.94 21.92 11.97
CA THR A 571 15.90 20.47 12.20
C THR A 571 15.33 19.75 10.97
N ALA A 572 14.23 20.26 10.42
CA ALA A 572 13.60 19.71 9.23
C ALA A 572 14.55 19.75 8.01
N ARG A 573 15.25 20.88 7.81
CA ARG A 573 16.25 20.99 6.73
C ARG A 573 17.41 20.02 6.90
N ALA A 574 17.94 19.90 8.13
CA ALA A 574 19.05 18.99 8.39
C ALA A 574 18.67 17.52 8.13
N ILE A 575 17.52 17.08 8.62
CA ILE A 575 17.01 15.73 8.38
C ILE A 575 16.69 15.53 6.89
N GLY A 576 16.08 16.52 6.23
CA GLY A 576 15.83 16.50 4.79
C GLY A 576 17.12 16.31 4.01
N ALA A 577 18.19 17.05 4.34
CA ALA A 577 19.50 16.92 3.70
C ALA A 577 20.11 15.51 3.89
N MET A 578 19.99 14.90 5.09
CA MET A 578 20.44 13.53 5.35
C MET A 578 19.67 12.50 4.50
N LEU A 579 18.41 12.77 4.18
CA LEU A 579 17.55 11.93 3.34
C LEU A 579 17.71 12.22 1.84
N GLY A 580 18.48 13.25 1.46
CA GLY A 580 18.55 13.72 0.06
C GLY A 580 17.33 14.52 -0.40
N ILE A 581 16.53 15.09 0.54
CA ILE A 581 15.33 15.86 0.28
C ILE A 581 15.62 17.36 0.49
N GLY A 582 15.30 18.21 -0.51
CA GLY A 582 15.41 19.66 -0.39
C GLY A 582 16.83 20.20 -0.29
N ILE A 583 17.84 19.47 -0.80
CA ILE A 583 19.22 19.95 -0.85
C ILE A 583 19.26 21.23 -1.70
N ASP A 584 19.85 22.30 -1.16
CA ASP A 584 19.95 23.63 -1.79
C ASP A 584 18.60 24.28 -2.16
N ARG A 585 17.49 23.81 -1.57
CA ARG A 585 16.15 24.37 -1.75
C ARG A 585 15.65 25.04 -0.48
N PRO A 586 14.77 26.06 -0.58
CA PRO A 586 14.15 26.65 0.58
C PRO A 586 13.22 25.64 1.27
N ALA A 587 13.08 25.78 2.57
CA ALA A 587 11.99 25.16 3.33
C ALA A 587 10.90 26.19 3.60
N LEU A 588 9.63 25.77 3.67
CA LEU A 588 8.49 26.59 4.05
C LEU A 588 7.97 26.20 5.43
N THR A 589 7.65 27.20 6.24
CA THR A 589 6.98 26.99 7.53
C THR A 589 5.45 27.07 7.38
N GLY A 590 4.71 26.48 8.34
CA GLY A 590 3.25 26.57 8.39
C GLY A 590 2.74 28.02 8.34
N ALA A 591 3.39 28.93 9.07
CA ALA A 591 3.05 30.35 9.05
C ALA A 591 3.22 31.01 7.67
N GLU A 592 4.27 30.64 6.94
CA GLU A 592 4.47 31.14 5.58
C GLU A 592 3.42 30.55 4.61
N ILE A 593 3.03 29.28 4.80
CA ILE A 593 1.96 28.64 4.01
C ILE A 593 0.64 29.38 4.22
N GLU A 594 0.31 29.80 5.44
CA GLU A 594 -0.92 30.56 5.73
C GLU A 594 -0.96 31.92 5.02
N LEU A 595 0.18 32.58 4.84
CA LEU A 595 0.27 33.87 4.17
C LEU A 595 0.11 33.81 2.65
N LEU A 596 0.31 32.63 2.06
CA LEU A 596 0.18 32.42 0.61
C LEU A 596 -1.27 32.11 0.24
N ASP A 597 -1.80 32.74 -0.81
CA ASP A 597 -3.02 32.29 -1.45
C ASP A 597 -2.79 31.00 -2.26
N ASP A 598 -3.86 30.34 -2.70
CA ASP A 598 -3.77 29.04 -3.38
C ASP A 598 -3.07 29.12 -4.75
N GLN A 599 -3.12 30.27 -5.43
CA GLN A 599 -2.42 30.45 -6.68
C GLN A 599 -0.92 30.58 -6.44
N ARG A 600 -0.53 31.41 -5.48
CA ARG A 600 0.87 31.63 -5.14
C ARG A 600 1.50 30.37 -4.53
N LEU A 601 0.75 29.64 -3.72
CA LEU A 601 1.22 28.36 -3.19
C LEU A 601 1.56 27.38 -4.32
N ARG A 602 0.71 27.23 -5.34
CA ARG A 602 0.99 26.39 -6.51
C ARG A 602 2.24 26.79 -7.29
N GLU A 603 2.54 28.09 -7.38
CA GLU A 603 3.74 28.59 -8.06
C GLU A 603 5.02 28.25 -7.29
N VAL A 604 4.97 28.23 -5.97
CA VAL A 604 6.14 28.01 -5.10
C VAL A 604 6.41 26.51 -4.86
N LEU A 605 5.37 25.66 -4.82
CA LEU A 605 5.46 24.24 -4.49
C LEU A 605 6.49 23.42 -5.29
N PRO A 606 6.73 23.65 -6.59
CA PRO A 606 7.75 22.91 -7.34
C PRO A 606 9.18 23.14 -6.84
N GLY A 607 9.44 24.28 -6.20
CA GLY A 607 10.75 24.65 -5.65
C GLY A 607 10.98 24.27 -4.19
N VAL A 608 10.00 23.68 -3.49
CA VAL A 608 10.06 23.41 -2.06
C VAL A 608 9.79 21.93 -1.79
N ASP A 609 10.70 21.28 -1.06
CA ASP A 609 10.56 19.86 -0.69
C ASP A 609 10.48 19.62 0.81
N VAL A 610 10.71 20.65 1.65
CA VAL A 610 10.65 20.55 3.12
C VAL A 610 9.65 21.54 3.67
N PHE A 611 8.67 21.05 4.44
CA PHE A 611 7.63 21.82 5.11
C PHE A 611 7.72 21.61 6.63
N ALA A 612 8.02 22.69 7.36
CA ALA A 612 8.27 22.67 8.80
C ALA A 612 7.14 23.33 9.59
N ARG A 613 6.92 22.94 10.85
CA ARG A 613 5.83 23.42 11.70
C ARG A 613 4.47 23.38 11.01
N ALA A 614 4.24 22.32 10.22
CA ALA A 614 3.01 22.14 9.48
C ALA A 614 1.89 21.59 10.38
N SER A 615 0.71 22.22 10.32
CA SER A 615 -0.52 21.72 10.93
C SER A 615 -1.23 20.70 10.03
N PRO A 616 -2.24 19.98 10.52
CA PRO A 616 -3.07 19.09 9.72
C PRO A 616 -3.74 19.78 8.52
N GLU A 617 -4.20 21.01 8.71
CA GLU A 617 -4.81 21.82 7.67
C GLU A 617 -3.80 22.16 6.56
N HIS A 618 -2.54 22.41 6.94
CA HIS A 618 -1.45 22.64 5.97
C HIS A 618 -1.21 21.38 5.13
N LYS A 619 -1.18 20.18 5.74
CA LYS A 619 -1.04 18.90 5.03
C LYS A 619 -2.14 18.73 3.96
N LEU A 620 -3.39 18.98 4.34
CA LEU A 620 -4.53 18.90 3.40
C LEU A 620 -4.41 19.93 2.26
N ARG A 621 -4.06 21.18 2.59
CA ARG A 621 -3.91 22.28 1.61
C ARG A 621 -2.78 22.01 0.63
N LEU A 622 -1.65 21.47 1.08
CA LEU A 622 -0.52 21.07 0.22
C LEU A 622 -0.94 19.97 -0.78
N VAL A 623 -1.64 18.95 -0.34
CA VAL A 623 -2.17 17.88 -1.21
C VAL A 623 -3.10 18.47 -2.28
N GLN A 624 -4.05 19.35 -1.89
CA GLN A 624 -4.98 19.97 -2.83
C GLN A 624 -4.26 20.85 -3.86
N ALA A 625 -3.26 21.62 -3.43
CA ALA A 625 -2.50 22.51 -4.31
C ALA A 625 -1.66 21.71 -5.32
N LEU A 626 -1.02 20.60 -4.91
CA LEU A 626 -0.28 19.70 -5.79
C LEU A 626 -1.21 19.04 -6.81
N GLN A 627 -2.37 18.53 -6.39
CA GLN A 627 -3.37 17.96 -7.30
C GLN A 627 -3.89 18.99 -8.31
N ALA A 628 -4.12 20.24 -7.86
CA ALA A 628 -4.53 21.33 -8.75
C ALA A 628 -3.47 21.71 -9.78
N SER A 629 -2.18 21.40 -9.52
CA SER A 629 -1.08 21.53 -10.47
C SER A 629 -0.96 20.34 -11.44
N GLY A 630 -1.82 19.35 -11.31
CA GLY A 630 -1.84 18.15 -12.17
C GLY A 630 -0.97 16.99 -11.67
N GLU A 631 -0.45 17.09 -10.44
CA GLU A 631 0.34 16.03 -9.83
C GLU A 631 -0.54 14.90 -9.29
N VAL A 632 -0.03 13.68 -9.31
CA VAL A 632 -0.62 12.50 -8.65
C VAL A 632 0.08 12.32 -7.31
N VAL A 633 -0.65 12.57 -6.25
CA VAL A 633 -0.10 12.72 -4.90
C VAL A 633 -0.33 11.46 -4.08
N ALA A 634 0.76 10.85 -3.58
CA ALA A 634 0.71 9.93 -2.46
C ALA A 634 0.98 10.70 -1.15
N MET A 635 0.20 10.45 -0.10
CA MET A 635 0.37 11.08 1.22
C MET A 635 0.54 10.00 2.27
N THR A 636 1.56 10.12 3.14
CA THR A 636 1.73 9.23 4.29
C THR A 636 1.30 9.91 5.58
N GLY A 637 0.83 9.12 6.53
CA GLY A 637 0.50 9.59 7.89
C GLY A 637 0.19 8.43 8.82
N ASP A 638 0.23 8.69 10.13
CA ASP A 638 -0.03 7.71 11.18
C ASP A 638 -1.09 8.17 12.18
N GLY A 639 -1.36 9.48 12.26
CA GLY A 639 -2.27 10.09 13.22
C GLY A 639 -3.70 10.35 12.71
N VAL A 640 -4.60 10.60 13.65
CA VAL A 640 -5.97 11.09 13.38
C VAL A 640 -5.93 12.38 12.57
N ASN A 641 -4.95 13.24 12.88
CA ASN A 641 -4.74 14.53 12.24
C ASN A 641 -4.37 14.43 10.75
N ASP A 642 -3.87 13.28 10.31
CA ASP A 642 -3.49 13.04 8.92
C ASP A 642 -4.64 12.50 8.07
N ALA A 643 -5.67 11.94 8.71
CA ALA A 643 -6.79 11.28 8.03
C ALA A 643 -7.45 12.15 6.92
N PRO A 644 -7.70 13.46 7.10
CA PRO A 644 -8.23 14.29 6.03
C PRO A 644 -7.32 14.41 4.82
N ALA A 645 -5.99 14.53 5.02
CA ALA A 645 -5.01 14.61 3.96
C ALA A 645 -4.82 13.26 3.25
N LEU A 646 -4.78 12.15 4.01
CA LEU A 646 -4.76 10.77 3.50
C LEU A 646 -5.95 10.49 2.58
N LYS A 647 -7.16 10.79 3.05
CA LYS A 647 -8.39 10.58 2.28
C LYS A 647 -8.48 11.46 1.03
N ARG A 648 -7.86 12.65 1.05
CA ARG A 648 -7.88 13.60 -0.07
C ARG A 648 -6.85 13.28 -1.14
N ALA A 649 -5.72 12.68 -0.77
CA ALA A 649 -4.67 12.28 -1.68
C ALA A 649 -5.19 11.31 -2.77
N ASP A 650 -4.46 11.16 -3.87
CA ASP A 650 -4.77 10.16 -4.89
C ASP A 650 -4.47 8.75 -4.37
N VAL A 651 -3.49 8.62 -3.46
CA VAL A 651 -3.22 7.44 -2.66
C VAL A 651 -2.85 7.84 -1.23
N GLY A 652 -3.72 7.56 -0.29
CA GLY A 652 -3.38 7.63 1.13
C GLY A 652 -2.61 6.38 1.57
N VAL A 653 -1.55 6.57 2.35
CA VAL A 653 -0.68 5.50 2.85
C VAL A 653 -0.57 5.62 4.37
N ALA A 654 -1.13 4.67 5.11
CA ALA A 654 -1.08 4.65 6.58
C ALA A 654 -0.01 3.69 7.10
N MET A 655 0.51 3.99 8.30
CA MET A 655 1.36 3.07 9.05
C MET A 655 0.52 1.92 9.64
N GLY A 656 1.05 0.70 9.66
CA GLY A 656 0.33 -0.50 10.10
C GLY A 656 0.44 -0.74 11.60
N ASN A 657 1.65 -0.59 12.15
CA ASN A 657 1.90 -0.84 13.57
C ASN A 657 1.60 0.41 14.43
N LYS A 658 2.13 1.58 14.02
CA LYS A 658 1.99 2.85 14.75
C LYS A 658 0.76 3.65 14.34
N GLY A 659 0.20 3.37 13.16
CA GLY A 659 -0.94 4.09 12.61
C GLY A 659 -2.21 3.88 13.42
N THR A 660 -2.91 4.97 13.70
CA THR A 660 -4.25 4.92 14.29
C THR A 660 -5.25 4.29 13.32
N GLU A 661 -6.31 3.70 13.84
CA GLU A 661 -7.36 3.10 12.99
C GLU A 661 -8.00 4.15 12.06
N ALA A 662 -8.07 5.40 12.49
CA ALA A 662 -8.51 6.52 11.66
C ALA A 662 -7.63 6.71 10.41
N ALA A 663 -6.31 6.69 10.58
CA ALA A 663 -5.37 6.81 9.48
C ALA A 663 -5.48 5.60 8.52
N LYS A 664 -5.56 4.38 9.08
CA LYS A 664 -5.71 3.14 8.29
C LYS A 664 -7.01 3.10 7.49
N GLU A 665 -8.11 3.59 8.05
CA GLU A 665 -9.41 3.66 7.35
C GLU A 665 -9.43 4.71 6.25
N ALA A 666 -8.78 5.85 6.47
CA ALA A 666 -8.67 6.93 5.50
C ALA A 666 -7.78 6.56 4.32
N ALA A 667 -6.84 5.62 4.50
CA ALA A 667 -5.83 5.24 3.53
C ALA A 667 -6.27 4.11 2.59
N GLU A 668 -5.77 4.12 1.37
CA GLU A 668 -5.90 3.03 0.40
C GLU A 668 -4.83 1.95 0.57
N VAL A 669 -3.70 2.28 1.21
CA VAL A 669 -2.55 1.39 1.44
C VAL A 669 -2.13 1.46 2.90
N VAL A 670 -1.83 0.31 3.49
CA VAL A 670 -1.30 0.21 4.86
C VAL A 670 0.05 -0.49 4.83
N LEU A 671 1.07 0.12 5.43
CA LEU A 671 2.43 -0.42 5.50
C LEU A 671 2.59 -1.26 6.78
N ALA A 672 2.64 -2.58 6.65
CA ALA A 672 2.74 -3.48 7.80
C ALA A 672 4.05 -3.34 8.61
N ASP A 673 5.08 -2.73 8.03
CA ASP A 673 6.41 -2.52 8.62
C ASP A 673 6.73 -1.06 8.96
N ASP A 674 5.78 -0.14 8.77
CA ASP A 674 5.95 1.31 8.98
C ASP A 674 7.18 1.90 8.25
N ASN A 675 7.55 1.36 7.10
CA ASN A 675 8.79 1.71 6.41
C ASN A 675 8.53 2.41 5.06
N PHE A 676 9.14 3.60 4.87
CA PHE A 676 9.04 4.34 3.61
C PHE A 676 9.53 3.53 2.39
N ALA A 677 10.54 2.65 2.55
CA ALA A 677 11.04 1.81 1.47
C ALA A 677 9.95 0.89 0.87
N THR A 678 8.96 0.53 1.67
CA THR A 678 7.80 -0.25 1.21
C THR A 678 6.92 0.54 0.25
N ILE A 679 6.88 1.88 0.35
CA ILE A 679 6.17 2.74 -0.62
C ILE A 679 6.86 2.69 -1.99
N ALA A 680 8.20 2.83 -2.03
CA ALA A 680 8.97 2.72 -3.26
C ALA A 680 8.76 1.35 -3.94
N ASN A 681 8.73 0.27 -3.15
CA ASN A 681 8.41 -1.06 -3.65
C ASN A 681 6.97 -1.15 -4.18
N ALA A 682 5.99 -0.54 -3.51
CA ALA A 682 4.60 -0.52 -3.95
C ALA A 682 4.44 0.27 -5.26
N VAL A 683 5.12 1.39 -5.42
CA VAL A 683 5.18 2.15 -6.68
C VAL A 683 5.78 1.29 -7.80
N ARG A 684 6.90 0.59 -7.53
CA ARG A 684 7.53 -0.32 -8.50
C ARG A 684 6.57 -1.42 -8.95
N GLU A 685 5.87 -2.06 -8.03
CA GLU A 685 4.88 -3.10 -8.36
C GLU A 685 3.67 -2.50 -9.11
N GLY A 686 3.20 -1.31 -8.77
CA GLY A 686 2.14 -0.60 -9.48
C GLY A 686 2.52 -0.31 -10.94
N ARG A 687 3.74 0.14 -11.19
CA ARG A 687 4.30 0.33 -12.55
C ARG A 687 4.40 -1.00 -13.31
N ALA A 688 4.84 -2.08 -12.65
CA ALA A 688 4.94 -3.42 -13.25
C ALA A 688 3.56 -3.98 -13.64
N VAL A 689 2.55 -3.80 -12.79
CA VAL A 689 1.16 -4.18 -13.07
C VAL A 689 0.63 -3.46 -14.31
N TYR A 690 0.87 -2.17 -14.43
CA TYR A 690 0.45 -1.38 -15.58
C TYR A 690 1.19 -1.81 -16.87
N ASP A 691 2.50 -2.05 -16.80
CA ASP A 691 3.27 -2.54 -17.95
C ASP A 691 2.78 -3.93 -18.40
N ASN A 692 2.49 -4.84 -17.47
CA ASN A 692 1.95 -6.15 -17.80
C ASN A 692 0.57 -6.05 -18.45
N LEU A 693 -0.25 -5.09 -18.03
CA LEU A 693 -1.52 -4.80 -18.69
C LEU A 693 -1.30 -4.28 -20.14
N LYS A 694 -0.38 -3.33 -20.33
CA LYS A 694 -0.02 -2.85 -21.68
C LYS A 694 0.49 -3.98 -22.56
N LYS A 695 1.36 -4.87 -22.05
CA LYS A 695 1.86 -6.05 -22.75
C LYS A 695 0.74 -6.98 -23.18
N PHE A 696 -0.21 -7.24 -22.27
CA PHE A 696 -1.36 -8.08 -22.58
C PHE A 696 -2.24 -7.47 -23.68
N ILE A 697 -2.57 -6.17 -23.60
CA ILE A 697 -3.33 -5.48 -24.64
C ILE A 697 -2.58 -5.50 -25.97
N LEU A 698 -1.25 -5.28 -25.94
CA LEU A 698 -0.40 -5.28 -27.11
C LEU A 698 -0.25 -6.68 -27.73
N PHE A 699 -0.41 -7.74 -26.96
CA PHE A 699 -0.47 -9.12 -27.46
C PHE A 699 -1.83 -9.39 -28.09
N MET A 700 -2.91 -9.12 -27.38
CA MET A 700 -4.25 -9.56 -27.71
C MET A 700 -4.90 -8.81 -28.90
N LEU A 701 -4.73 -7.47 -28.97
CA LEU A 701 -5.34 -6.70 -30.06
C LEU A 701 -4.79 -7.06 -31.45
N PRO A 702 -3.46 -7.22 -31.65
CA PRO A 702 -2.94 -7.64 -32.96
C PRO A 702 -3.33 -9.06 -33.34
N THR A 703 -3.42 -9.99 -32.40
CA THR A 703 -3.78 -11.39 -32.69
C THR A 703 -5.22 -11.47 -33.16
N ASN A 704 -6.17 -10.92 -32.41
CA ASN A 704 -7.58 -10.83 -32.81
C ASN A 704 -7.75 -9.99 -34.09
N GLY A 705 -6.97 -8.92 -34.24
CA GLY A 705 -6.94 -8.11 -35.47
C GLY A 705 -6.47 -8.90 -36.69
N GLY A 706 -5.47 -9.78 -36.52
CA GLY A 706 -4.97 -10.67 -37.55
C GLY A 706 -6.02 -11.64 -38.04
N GLU A 707 -6.70 -12.34 -37.14
CA GLU A 707 -7.80 -13.23 -37.42
C GLU A 707 -8.96 -12.51 -38.15
N ALA A 708 -9.36 -11.33 -37.67
CA ALA A 708 -10.40 -10.54 -38.30
C ALA A 708 -10.02 -10.11 -39.72
N LEU A 709 -8.76 -9.69 -39.94
CA LEU A 709 -8.26 -9.30 -41.25
C LEU A 709 -8.24 -10.50 -42.23
N ILE A 710 -7.94 -11.73 -41.76
CA ILE A 710 -8.00 -12.94 -42.60
C ILE A 710 -9.43 -13.14 -43.11
N VAL A 711 -10.44 -13.02 -42.26
CA VAL A 711 -11.86 -13.15 -42.64
C VAL A 711 -12.28 -12.02 -43.60
N ILE A 712 -11.89 -10.78 -43.30
CA ILE A 712 -12.20 -9.62 -44.15
C ILE A 712 -11.55 -9.79 -45.53
N ALA A 713 -10.30 -10.20 -45.62
CA ALA A 713 -9.59 -10.43 -46.84
C ALA A 713 -10.26 -11.55 -47.68
N ALA A 714 -10.69 -12.64 -47.04
CA ALA A 714 -11.42 -13.71 -47.72
C ALA A 714 -12.69 -13.20 -48.38
N ILE A 715 -13.44 -12.31 -47.73
CA ILE A 715 -14.65 -11.70 -48.26
C ILE A 715 -14.33 -10.73 -49.39
N LEU A 716 -13.39 -9.81 -49.20
CA LEU A 716 -13.05 -8.79 -50.18
C LEU A 716 -12.51 -9.39 -51.49
N PHE A 717 -11.70 -10.46 -51.40
CA PHE A 717 -11.13 -11.15 -52.56
C PHE A 717 -11.94 -12.36 -53.01
N GLN A 718 -13.15 -12.59 -52.43
CA GLN A 718 -14.02 -13.72 -52.80
C GLN A 718 -13.30 -15.09 -52.69
N LEU A 719 -12.46 -15.24 -51.69
CA LEU A 719 -11.73 -16.47 -51.41
C LEU A 719 -12.58 -17.44 -50.58
N THR A 720 -12.31 -18.73 -50.72
CA THR A 720 -12.84 -19.70 -49.75
C THR A 720 -12.32 -19.36 -48.35
N LEU A 721 -13.20 -19.47 -47.36
CA LEU A 721 -12.83 -19.19 -45.98
C LEU A 721 -11.61 -19.99 -45.52
N PRO A 722 -10.48 -19.31 -45.09
CA PRO A 722 -9.30 -19.99 -44.64
C PRO A 722 -9.49 -20.69 -43.28
N MET A 723 -10.49 -20.30 -42.53
CA MET A 723 -10.81 -20.86 -41.20
C MET A 723 -12.31 -20.85 -40.98
N THR A 724 -12.86 -21.91 -40.39
CA THR A 724 -14.28 -21.98 -40.00
C THR A 724 -14.50 -21.20 -38.68
N PRO A 725 -15.76 -20.77 -38.35
CA PRO A 725 -16.06 -20.16 -37.08
C PRO A 725 -15.63 -21.01 -35.86
N ALA A 726 -15.81 -22.32 -35.95
CA ALA A 726 -15.39 -23.28 -34.93
C ALA A 726 -13.86 -23.29 -34.73
N GLN A 727 -13.09 -23.22 -35.82
CA GLN A 727 -11.63 -23.17 -35.76
C GLN A 727 -11.12 -21.85 -35.15
N ILE A 728 -11.76 -20.71 -35.46
CA ILE A 728 -11.44 -19.41 -34.85
C ILE A 728 -11.72 -19.43 -33.33
N LEU A 729 -12.85 -20.00 -32.91
CA LEU A 729 -13.17 -20.17 -31.50
C LEU A 729 -12.16 -21.07 -30.79
N TRP A 730 -11.67 -22.13 -31.46
CA TRP A 730 -10.58 -22.96 -30.93
C TRP A 730 -9.32 -22.15 -30.68
N ILE A 731 -8.88 -21.35 -31.63
CA ILE A 731 -7.68 -20.49 -31.51
C ILE A 731 -7.86 -19.60 -30.30
N ASN A 732 -8.93 -18.77 -30.24
CA ASN A 732 -9.17 -17.83 -29.18
C ASN A 732 -9.26 -18.49 -27.81
N MET A 733 -9.93 -19.63 -27.69
CA MET A 733 -10.03 -20.37 -26.42
C MET A 733 -8.66 -20.85 -25.92
N VAL A 734 -7.85 -21.46 -26.81
CA VAL A 734 -6.55 -22.01 -26.46
C VAL A 734 -5.56 -20.90 -26.14
N THR A 735 -5.45 -19.88 -26.98
CA THR A 735 -4.43 -18.84 -26.82
C THR A 735 -4.75 -17.87 -25.70
N SER A 736 -6.02 -17.44 -25.53
CA SER A 736 -6.42 -16.59 -24.40
C SER A 736 -6.22 -17.27 -23.05
N SER A 737 -6.54 -18.58 -22.96
CA SER A 737 -6.44 -19.34 -21.71
C SER A 737 -5.00 -19.67 -21.33
N THR A 738 -4.10 -19.84 -22.29
CA THR A 738 -2.71 -20.21 -22.07
C THR A 738 -1.78 -19.01 -22.24
N LEU A 739 -1.66 -18.46 -23.44
CA LEU A 739 -0.66 -17.44 -23.79
C LEU A 739 -0.96 -16.09 -23.15
N GLY A 740 -2.21 -15.62 -23.25
CA GLY A 740 -2.61 -14.32 -22.71
C GLY A 740 -2.42 -14.22 -21.19
N LEU A 741 -2.82 -15.27 -20.45
CA LEU A 741 -2.68 -15.33 -19.00
C LEU A 741 -1.21 -15.31 -18.55
N ALA A 742 -0.28 -15.84 -19.35
CA ALA A 742 1.13 -15.93 -18.96
C ALA A 742 1.79 -14.55 -18.77
N LEU A 743 1.32 -13.52 -19.49
CA LEU A 743 1.83 -12.14 -19.36
C LEU A 743 1.47 -11.49 -18.01
N ALA A 744 0.43 -11.97 -17.30
CA ALA A 744 0.11 -11.51 -15.97
C ALA A 744 1.24 -11.81 -14.94
N PHE A 745 2.05 -12.82 -15.20
CA PHE A 745 3.15 -13.27 -14.35
C PHE A 745 4.52 -12.70 -14.79
N ASP A 746 4.55 -11.81 -15.80
CA ASP A 746 5.83 -11.28 -16.27
C ASP A 746 6.51 -10.43 -15.18
N PRO A 747 7.82 -10.60 -14.92
CA PRO A 747 8.56 -9.79 -13.96
C PRO A 747 8.64 -8.34 -14.43
N ALA A 748 8.91 -7.43 -13.48
CA ALA A 748 9.18 -6.03 -13.78
C ALA A 748 10.37 -5.89 -14.73
N GLU A 749 10.26 -5.00 -15.72
CA GLU A 749 11.36 -4.71 -16.63
C GLU A 749 12.53 -4.02 -15.91
N ARG A 750 13.75 -4.26 -16.39
CA ARG A 750 14.94 -3.56 -15.89
C ARG A 750 14.80 -2.06 -16.17
N GLY A 751 15.24 -1.23 -15.21
CA GLY A 751 15.16 0.23 -15.34
C GLY A 751 13.75 0.81 -15.18
N LEU A 752 12.77 0.05 -14.65
CA LEU A 752 11.40 0.53 -14.42
C LEU A 752 11.38 1.77 -13.51
N MET A 753 12.25 1.82 -12.49
CA MET A 753 12.43 2.94 -11.58
C MET A 753 13.49 3.96 -12.07
N GLN A 754 13.86 3.92 -13.35
CA GLN A 754 14.68 4.94 -14.02
C GLN A 754 13.88 5.74 -15.05
N ARG A 755 12.59 5.42 -15.19
CA ARG A 755 11.66 6.10 -16.10
C ARG A 755 10.83 7.10 -15.31
N PRO A 756 10.53 8.31 -15.86
CA PRO A 756 9.61 9.25 -15.21
C PRO A 756 8.20 8.64 -15.08
N PRO A 757 7.39 9.15 -14.14
CA PRO A 757 6.00 8.74 -14.01
C PRO A 757 5.22 9.02 -15.30
N ARG A 758 4.26 8.18 -15.60
CA ARG A 758 3.38 8.40 -16.76
C ARG A 758 2.43 9.59 -16.52
N PRO A 759 2.14 10.39 -17.54
CA PRO A 759 1.08 11.40 -17.45
C PRO A 759 -0.27 10.73 -17.14
N PRO A 760 -1.09 11.27 -16.22
CA PRO A 760 -2.40 10.69 -15.86
C PRO A 760 -3.37 10.58 -17.04
N ALA A 761 -3.24 11.48 -18.02
CA ALA A 761 -4.08 11.54 -19.22
C ALA A 761 -3.57 10.69 -20.40
N GLU A 762 -2.48 9.93 -20.22
CA GLU A 762 -1.94 9.08 -21.29
C GLU A 762 -2.99 8.03 -21.73
N PRO A 763 -3.41 8.01 -23.02
CA PRO A 763 -4.35 7.02 -23.51
C PRO A 763 -3.72 5.63 -23.51
N LEU A 764 -4.51 4.61 -23.21
CA LEU A 764 -4.06 3.20 -23.27
C LEU A 764 -3.53 2.83 -24.66
N LEU A 765 -4.16 3.37 -25.72
CA LEU A 765 -3.75 3.19 -27.11
C LEU A 765 -3.08 4.45 -27.65
N SER A 766 -1.77 4.51 -27.57
CA SER A 766 -0.98 5.53 -28.25
C SER A 766 -0.91 5.23 -29.76
N LEU A 767 -0.56 6.25 -30.55
CA LEU A 767 -0.38 6.07 -32.02
C LEU A 767 0.63 4.94 -32.34
N PHE A 768 1.67 4.80 -31.54
CA PHE A 768 2.62 3.70 -31.63
C PHE A 768 1.95 2.32 -31.42
N PHE A 769 1.03 2.20 -30.45
CA PHE A 769 0.29 0.96 -30.23
C PHE A 769 -0.60 0.62 -31.42
N VAL A 770 -1.33 1.62 -31.96
CA VAL A 770 -2.16 1.43 -33.16
C VAL A 770 -1.33 0.98 -34.35
N TRP A 771 -0.16 1.59 -34.56
CA TRP A 771 0.79 1.17 -35.60
C TRP A 771 1.21 -0.28 -35.43
N ARG A 772 1.61 -0.69 -34.23
CA ARG A 772 2.06 -2.07 -33.96
C ARG A 772 0.92 -3.07 -34.12
N VAL A 773 -0.30 -2.72 -33.65
CA VAL A 773 -1.49 -3.55 -33.88
C VAL A 773 -1.70 -3.81 -35.37
N LEU A 774 -1.68 -2.76 -36.19
CA LEU A 774 -1.86 -2.89 -37.62
C LEU A 774 -0.73 -3.70 -38.28
N LEU A 775 0.51 -3.41 -37.94
CA LEU A 775 1.67 -4.13 -38.51
C LEU A 775 1.61 -5.62 -38.23
N VAL A 776 1.41 -6.01 -36.97
CA VAL A 776 1.40 -7.43 -36.59
C VAL A 776 0.16 -8.15 -37.13
N SER A 777 -1.02 -7.50 -37.09
CA SER A 777 -2.23 -8.06 -37.70
C SER A 777 -2.06 -8.33 -39.21
N LEU A 778 -1.42 -7.42 -39.94
CA LEU A 778 -1.12 -7.60 -41.38
C LEU A 778 -0.10 -8.72 -41.61
N LEU A 779 0.92 -8.84 -40.76
CA LEU A 779 1.90 -9.93 -40.86
C LEU A 779 1.27 -11.30 -40.57
N MET A 780 0.39 -11.40 -39.57
CA MET A 780 -0.35 -12.61 -39.25
C MET A 780 -1.28 -13.00 -40.41
N MET A 781 -2.03 -12.03 -40.94
CA MET A 781 -2.89 -12.24 -42.12
C MET A 781 -2.05 -12.74 -43.31
N ALA A 782 -0.94 -12.09 -43.61
CA ALA A 782 -0.09 -12.45 -44.76
C ALA A 782 0.50 -13.87 -44.60
N GLY A 783 0.93 -14.24 -43.38
CA GLY A 783 1.44 -15.58 -43.07
C GLY A 783 0.38 -16.67 -43.23
N ALA A 784 -0.76 -16.49 -42.53
CA ALA A 784 -1.82 -17.51 -42.55
C ALA A 784 -2.52 -17.64 -43.91
N LEU A 785 -2.93 -16.48 -44.50
CA LEU A 785 -3.58 -16.48 -45.82
C LEU A 785 -2.62 -16.91 -46.94
N GLY A 786 -1.34 -16.48 -46.85
CA GLY A 786 -0.33 -16.88 -47.85
C GLY A 786 -0.09 -18.38 -47.84
N LEU A 787 0.03 -19.01 -46.66
CA LEU A 787 0.16 -20.47 -46.59
C LEU A 787 -1.11 -21.20 -46.97
N PHE A 788 -2.29 -20.67 -46.63
CA PHE A 788 -3.58 -21.22 -47.09
C PHE A 788 -3.69 -21.26 -48.62
N LEU A 789 -3.37 -20.15 -49.28
CA LEU A 789 -3.42 -20.07 -50.74
C LEU A 789 -2.35 -20.97 -51.40
N TRP A 790 -1.16 -20.99 -50.80
CA TRP A 790 -0.08 -21.88 -51.28
C TRP A 790 -0.50 -23.36 -51.29
N GLU A 791 -1.15 -23.86 -50.24
CA GLU A 791 -1.61 -25.26 -50.17
C GLU A 791 -2.74 -25.54 -51.17
N LEU A 792 -3.67 -24.59 -51.35
CA LEU A 792 -4.73 -24.74 -52.35
C LEU A 792 -4.17 -24.85 -53.79
N GLU A 793 -3.16 -24.03 -54.13
CA GLU A 793 -2.51 -24.07 -55.44
C GLU A 793 -1.74 -25.39 -55.68
N HIS A 794 -1.23 -26.00 -54.61
CA HIS A 794 -0.50 -27.28 -54.73
C HIS A 794 -1.43 -28.50 -54.60
N GLY A 795 -2.72 -28.32 -54.48
CA GLY A 795 -3.73 -29.37 -54.58
C GLY A 795 -3.83 -30.30 -53.35
N THR A 796 -3.42 -29.84 -52.15
CA THR A 796 -3.44 -30.63 -50.90
C THR A 796 -4.82 -30.78 -50.26
N GLY A 797 -5.83 -30.13 -50.81
CA GLY A 797 -7.21 -30.15 -50.30
C GLY A 797 -7.54 -29.03 -49.32
N LEU A 798 -8.82 -28.71 -49.22
CA LEU A 798 -9.30 -27.58 -48.41
C LEU A 798 -9.06 -27.76 -46.90
N GLU A 799 -9.22 -28.99 -46.39
CA GLU A 799 -9.07 -29.29 -44.97
C GLU A 799 -7.60 -29.14 -44.53
N SER A 800 -6.63 -29.58 -45.36
CA SER A 800 -5.20 -29.40 -45.12
C SER A 800 -4.84 -27.90 -45.13
N ALA A 801 -5.30 -27.15 -46.12
CA ALA A 801 -5.07 -25.70 -46.21
C ALA A 801 -5.62 -24.95 -45.00
N ARG A 802 -6.84 -25.29 -44.54
CA ARG A 802 -7.43 -24.74 -43.31
C ARG A 802 -6.63 -25.10 -42.06
N THR A 803 -6.23 -26.39 -41.92
CA THR A 803 -5.44 -26.84 -40.77
C THR A 803 -4.11 -26.10 -40.72
N MET A 804 -3.49 -25.85 -41.86
CA MET A 804 -2.25 -25.09 -41.97
C MET A 804 -2.44 -23.63 -41.60
N ALA A 805 -3.54 -22.98 -42.02
CA ALA A 805 -3.86 -21.61 -41.67
C ALA A 805 -4.05 -21.46 -40.14
N VAL A 806 -4.81 -22.35 -39.50
CA VAL A 806 -5.03 -22.36 -38.05
C VAL A 806 -3.71 -22.52 -37.30
N ASN A 807 -2.89 -23.52 -37.65
CA ASN A 807 -1.60 -23.74 -37.04
C ASN A 807 -0.66 -22.54 -37.25
N SER A 808 -0.72 -21.88 -38.41
CA SER A 808 0.07 -20.67 -38.69
C SER A 808 -0.30 -19.52 -37.79
N VAL A 809 -1.60 -19.25 -37.56
CA VAL A 809 -2.05 -18.21 -36.61
C VAL A 809 -1.51 -18.50 -35.21
N VAL A 810 -1.74 -19.70 -34.66
CA VAL A 810 -1.34 -20.06 -33.30
C VAL A 810 0.18 -20.01 -33.10
N VAL A 811 0.96 -20.48 -34.10
CA VAL A 811 2.42 -20.39 -34.05
C VAL A 811 2.89 -18.93 -34.11
N CYS A 812 2.29 -18.11 -34.96
CA CYS A 812 2.56 -16.67 -35.00
C CYS A 812 2.28 -16.02 -33.64
N GLU A 813 1.20 -16.39 -32.96
CA GLU A 813 0.87 -15.92 -31.63
C GLU A 813 1.89 -16.36 -30.59
N MET A 814 2.37 -17.61 -30.61
CA MET A 814 3.43 -18.08 -29.69
C MET A 814 4.72 -17.28 -29.86
N PHE A 815 5.14 -17.01 -31.11
CA PHE A 815 6.30 -16.18 -31.38
C PHE A 815 6.08 -14.70 -30.98
N TYR A 816 4.88 -14.17 -31.23
CA TYR A 816 4.53 -12.81 -30.90
C TYR A 816 4.38 -12.61 -29.37
N LEU A 817 3.95 -13.62 -28.62
CA LEU A 817 3.97 -13.61 -27.17
C LEU A 817 5.36 -13.31 -26.64
N LEU A 818 6.40 -13.94 -27.19
CA LEU A 818 7.78 -13.65 -26.81
C LEU A 818 8.17 -12.20 -27.09
N ASN A 819 7.80 -11.65 -28.26
CA ASN A 819 8.02 -10.24 -28.58
C ASN A 819 7.28 -9.29 -27.61
N SER A 820 6.05 -9.62 -27.19
CA SER A 820 5.19 -8.77 -26.36
C SER A 820 5.69 -8.63 -24.92
N ARG A 821 6.63 -9.49 -24.48
CA ARG A 821 7.23 -9.42 -23.13
C ARG A 821 8.01 -8.13 -22.87
N HIS A 822 8.58 -7.55 -23.92
CA HIS A 822 9.24 -6.24 -23.84
C HIS A 822 8.60 -5.29 -24.86
N ILE A 823 8.09 -4.16 -24.38
CA ILE A 823 7.35 -3.22 -25.26
C ILE A 823 8.30 -2.53 -26.26
N TYR A 824 9.47 -2.10 -25.80
CA TYR A 824 10.45 -1.35 -26.60
C TYR A 824 11.79 -2.06 -26.73
N ASP A 825 12.19 -2.84 -25.73
CA ASP A 825 13.47 -3.53 -25.72
C ASP A 825 13.45 -4.84 -26.50
N SER A 826 14.61 -5.30 -26.94
CA SER A 826 14.74 -6.58 -27.62
C SER A 826 14.53 -7.72 -26.63
N VAL A 827 13.79 -8.72 -27.08
CA VAL A 827 13.63 -9.98 -26.34
C VAL A 827 14.82 -10.93 -26.54
N LEU A 828 15.72 -10.63 -27.47
CA LEU A 828 16.89 -11.46 -27.81
C LEU A 828 17.97 -11.41 -26.71
N SER A 829 17.58 -11.83 -25.51
CA SER A 829 18.45 -12.03 -24.37
C SER A 829 18.05 -13.31 -23.62
N ARG A 830 18.95 -13.88 -22.83
CA ARG A 830 18.65 -15.09 -22.05
C ARG A 830 17.47 -14.86 -21.09
N GLU A 831 17.36 -13.68 -20.48
CA GLU A 831 16.25 -13.31 -19.61
C GLU A 831 14.97 -13.02 -20.42
N GLY A 832 15.10 -12.36 -21.55
CA GLY A 832 13.97 -12.07 -22.45
C GLY A 832 13.30 -13.35 -22.95
N LEU A 833 14.05 -14.35 -23.35
CA LEU A 833 13.49 -15.60 -23.87
C LEU A 833 13.09 -16.59 -22.76
N PHE A 834 13.91 -16.73 -21.71
CA PHE A 834 13.78 -17.79 -20.70
C PHE A 834 13.48 -17.29 -19.29
N GLY A 835 13.40 -15.99 -19.05
CA GLY A 835 13.26 -15.39 -17.70
C GLY A 835 11.88 -15.59 -17.06
N ASN A 836 10.85 -15.98 -17.80
CA ASN A 836 9.52 -16.27 -17.26
C ASN A 836 9.13 -17.72 -17.52
N ARG A 837 9.15 -18.55 -16.48
CA ARG A 837 8.76 -19.97 -16.54
C ARG A 837 7.29 -20.16 -16.92
N GLN A 838 6.41 -19.24 -16.55
CA GLN A 838 4.98 -19.33 -16.85
C GLN A 838 4.72 -19.16 -18.37
N VAL A 839 5.46 -18.27 -19.03
CA VAL A 839 5.40 -18.11 -20.50
C VAL A 839 5.84 -19.39 -21.20
N LEU A 840 6.92 -20.02 -20.74
CA LEU A 840 7.40 -21.28 -21.33
C LEU A 840 6.41 -22.43 -21.12
N LEU A 841 5.82 -22.54 -19.94
CA LEU A 841 4.76 -23.51 -19.64
C LEU A 841 3.51 -23.25 -20.48
N ALA A 842 3.12 -22.00 -20.68
CA ALA A 842 2.00 -21.63 -21.53
C ALA A 842 2.23 -22.00 -22.99
N ILE A 843 3.41 -21.72 -23.53
CA ILE A 843 3.79 -22.13 -24.88
C ILE A 843 3.77 -23.65 -24.99
N ALA A 844 4.35 -24.38 -24.03
CA ALA A 844 4.36 -25.84 -24.03
C ALA A 844 2.93 -26.41 -23.98
N ALA A 845 2.05 -25.88 -23.14
CA ALA A 845 0.65 -26.27 -23.07
C ALA A 845 -0.08 -26.00 -24.40
N CYS A 846 0.16 -24.80 -24.99
CA CYS A 846 -0.42 -24.44 -26.27
C CYS A 846 0.04 -25.37 -27.38
N VAL A 847 1.34 -25.74 -27.42
CA VAL A 847 1.89 -26.73 -28.37
C VAL A 847 1.20 -28.08 -28.23
N VAL A 848 1.02 -28.58 -27.00
CA VAL A 848 0.32 -29.86 -26.76
C VAL A 848 -1.12 -29.79 -27.26
N LEU A 849 -1.85 -28.72 -26.95
CA LEU A 849 -3.24 -28.54 -27.40
C LEU A 849 -3.32 -28.46 -28.93
N GLN A 850 -2.36 -27.80 -29.58
CA GLN A 850 -2.32 -27.66 -31.04
C GLN A 850 -1.93 -28.98 -31.76
N LEU A 851 -1.06 -29.78 -31.13
CA LEU A 851 -0.78 -31.14 -31.61
C LEU A 851 -2.01 -32.04 -31.48
N LEU A 852 -2.77 -31.93 -30.38
CA LEU A 852 -4.04 -32.63 -30.22
C LEU A 852 -5.06 -32.20 -31.26
N TYR A 853 -5.23 -30.91 -31.55
CA TYR A 853 -6.07 -30.37 -32.60
C TYR A 853 -5.71 -30.97 -33.98
N THR A 854 -4.42 -31.11 -34.27
CA THR A 854 -3.91 -31.53 -35.57
C THR A 854 -3.97 -33.06 -35.76
N TYR A 855 -3.75 -33.86 -34.67
CA TYR A 855 -3.55 -35.32 -34.80
C TYR A 855 -4.54 -36.17 -34.03
N ALA A 856 -5.34 -35.63 -33.10
CA ALA A 856 -6.29 -36.43 -32.31
C ALA A 856 -7.58 -36.67 -33.13
N PRO A 857 -7.99 -37.91 -33.42
CA PRO A 857 -9.15 -38.21 -34.27
C PRO A 857 -10.46 -37.52 -33.80
N PRO A 858 -10.80 -37.46 -32.50
CA PRO A 858 -12.03 -36.77 -32.05
C PRO A 858 -12.04 -35.26 -32.35
N LEU A 859 -10.86 -34.62 -32.28
CA LEU A 859 -10.73 -33.18 -32.57
C LEU A 859 -10.67 -32.93 -34.09
N GLN A 860 -10.07 -33.85 -34.83
CA GLN A 860 -10.10 -33.79 -36.31
C GLN A 860 -11.53 -33.85 -36.83
N GLU A 861 -12.33 -34.76 -36.31
CA GLU A 861 -13.74 -34.90 -36.71
C GLU A 861 -14.55 -33.66 -36.30
N LEU A 862 -14.31 -33.11 -35.11
CA LEU A 862 -15.04 -31.94 -34.60
C LEU A 862 -14.72 -30.66 -35.37
N PHE A 863 -13.44 -30.43 -35.70
CA PHE A 863 -12.97 -29.17 -36.29
C PHE A 863 -12.67 -29.27 -37.81
N GLY A 864 -12.82 -30.42 -38.39
CA GLY A 864 -12.45 -30.65 -39.82
C GLY A 864 -10.95 -30.46 -40.06
N SER A 865 -10.11 -30.84 -39.08
CA SER A 865 -8.65 -30.74 -39.21
C SER A 865 -8.04 -32.05 -39.73
N VAL A 866 -6.85 -31.96 -40.30
CA VAL A 866 -6.09 -33.11 -40.79
C VAL A 866 -4.64 -33.02 -40.33
N GLY A 867 -3.96 -34.17 -40.29
CA GLY A 867 -2.55 -34.24 -39.93
C GLY A 867 -1.65 -33.50 -40.92
N LEU A 868 -0.69 -32.72 -40.41
CA LEU A 868 0.30 -32.00 -41.22
C LEU A 868 1.59 -32.80 -41.36
N ALA A 869 2.19 -32.78 -42.57
CA ALA A 869 3.50 -33.33 -42.82
C ALA A 869 4.64 -32.47 -42.22
N PRO A 870 5.83 -33.02 -41.97
CA PRO A 870 6.96 -32.24 -41.41
C PRO A 870 7.35 -31.02 -42.26
N GLY A 871 7.20 -31.08 -43.58
CA GLY A 871 7.45 -29.95 -44.48
C GLY A 871 6.45 -28.82 -44.34
N GLU A 872 5.18 -29.13 -43.99
CA GLU A 872 4.12 -28.17 -43.73
C GLU A 872 4.38 -27.49 -42.39
N TRP A 873 4.76 -28.22 -41.34
CA TRP A 873 5.19 -27.65 -40.05
C TRP A 873 6.40 -26.73 -40.20
N ALA A 874 7.37 -27.08 -41.06
CA ALA A 874 8.53 -26.21 -41.31
C ALA A 874 8.08 -24.86 -41.90
N ARG A 875 7.09 -24.81 -42.82
CA ARG A 875 6.54 -23.59 -43.41
C ARG A 875 5.79 -22.77 -42.35
N VAL A 876 4.99 -23.40 -41.50
CA VAL A 876 4.27 -22.77 -40.38
C VAL A 876 5.26 -22.13 -39.41
N LEU A 877 6.33 -22.86 -39.00
CA LEU A 877 7.36 -22.34 -38.12
C LEU A 877 8.15 -21.18 -38.76
N LEU A 878 8.42 -21.24 -40.06
CA LEU A 878 9.07 -20.13 -40.78
C LEU A 878 8.19 -18.87 -40.83
N ALA A 879 6.87 -18.98 -40.97
CA ALA A 879 5.97 -17.85 -40.92
C ALA A 879 5.99 -17.19 -39.54
N GLY A 880 5.91 -17.98 -38.47
CA GLY A 880 6.01 -17.45 -37.09
C GLY A 880 7.36 -16.79 -36.77
N LEU A 881 8.47 -17.42 -37.23
CA LEU A 881 9.81 -16.86 -37.10
C LEU A 881 9.97 -15.56 -37.90
N GLY A 882 9.38 -15.49 -39.09
CA GLY A 882 9.35 -14.28 -39.92
C GLY A 882 8.67 -13.13 -39.23
N LEU A 883 7.47 -13.35 -38.62
CA LEU A 883 6.77 -12.39 -37.84
C LEU A 883 7.64 -11.91 -36.64
N PHE A 884 8.25 -12.85 -35.92
CA PHE A 884 9.14 -12.55 -34.78
C PHE A 884 10.29 -11.62 -35.21
N CYS A 885 10.99 -11.95 -36.31
CA CYS A 885 12.11 -11.16 -36.81
C CYS A 885 11.69 -9.74 -37.23
N VAL A 886 10.53 -9.61 -37.91
CA VAL A 886 10.02 -8.29 -38.33
C VAL A 886 9.63 -7.45 -37.14
N ALA A 887 8.99 -8.05 -36.12
CA ALA A 887 8.65 -7.33 -34.86
C ALA A 887 9.89 -6.89 -34.07
N GLU A 888 10.96 -7.71 -34.04
CA GLU A 888 12.23 -7.32 -33.41
C GLU A 888 12.96 -6.22 -34.23
N LEU A 889 12.90 -6.28 -35.55
CA LEU A 889 13.43 -5.24 -36.42
C LEU A 889 12.71 -3.89 -36.20
N GLU A 890 11.39 -3.92 -36.10
CA GLU A 890 10.58 -2.72 -35.77
C GLU A 890 11.00 -2.11 -34.44
N LYS A 891 11.16 -2.91 -33.37
CA LYS A 891 11.66 -2.44 -32.09
C LYS A 891 13.05 -1.81 -32.19
N TRP A 892 13.94 -2.43 -32.95
CA TRP A 892 15.29 -1.88 -33.17
C TRP A 892 15.24 -0.54 -33.88
N LEU A 893 14.40 -0.38 -34.91
CA LEU A 893 14.18 0.90 -35.60
C LEU A 893 13.62 1.96 -34.66
N CYS A 894 12.60 1.62 -33.88
CA CYS A 894 11.98 2.53 -32.91
C CYS A 894 12.99 3.02 -31.86
N ARG A 895 13.85 2.14 -31.34
CA ARG A 895 14.92 2.54 -30.40
C ARG A 895 15.91 3.53 -31.05
N ARG A 896 16.31 3.31 -32.31
CA ARG A 896 17.21 4.23 -33.02
C ARG A 896 16.59 5.61 -33.25
N VAL A 897 15.30 5.66 -33.55
CA VAL A 897 14.58 6.94 -33.73
C VAL A 897 14.51 7.71 -32.40
N ARG A 898 14.15 7.03 -31.32
CA ARG A 898 14.10 7.63 -29.98
C ARG A 898 15.47 8.13 -29.50
N ALA A 899 16.54 7.35 -29.71
CA ALA A 899 17.89 7.75 -29.34
C ALA A 899 18.43 8.96 -30.15
N ARG A 900 17.79 9.31 -31.26
CA ARG A 900 18.12 10.53 -32.03
C ARG A 900 17.29 11.76 -31.61
N GLN A 901 16.18 11.53 -30.89
CA GLN A 901 15.29 12.57 -30.39
C GLN A 901 15.60 12.98 -28.94
N ALA A 902 16.23 12.08 -28.16
CA ALA A 902 16.81 12.35 -26.85
C ALA A 902 18.22 12.93 -26.98
#